data_62c812b19010f6b8a737ddd5baf0705a
#
_entry.id   62c812b19010f6b8a737ddd5baf0705a
#
_cell.length_a   1.000
_cell.length_b   1.000
_cell.length_c   1.000
_cell.angle_alpha   90.00
_cell.angle_beta   90.00
_cell.angle_gamma   90.00
#
_symmetry.space_group_name_H-M   'P 1'
#
loop_
_entity.id
_entity.type
_entity.pdbx_description
1 polymer ?
#
loop_
_entity_poly.entity_id
_entity_poly.type
_entity_poly.pdbx_seq_one_letter_code
_entity_poly.pdbx_strand_id
1 'polypeptide(L)'
;MGRLLGQAALIVLLAAPALAAPRDTMSLDTGWQVRLDPADAGAIKAHPREARWLPASVPGSVQQDLIAAHRVPDPFIGTNEGAIQWVGLSDWQFRTSLTVTSAMLARDHLDLVFDGLDTFATVRVNGTVLLTGDNAHRRWRADAKALLKPGANEVLVTIASPIRHLQPMVLAEKNPLPGEYDSAFGDEPKGKQTSPYIRKPKYQYGWDWGPRIVTIGLWRPARLEAWDDARLDRFRVAQEALTDTEARLTAHATVVADRAEAVTIRAIVTTPDGRTLTAERQASVAAGRNDVSVPLSITQPQRWQPVGYGAQPLYTVAATLAAKGEVVDQARRQIGLRTVTLDRKDGAFGFVVNGTPIFAKGANLIPFDSFPARVTAQTMQSLLTAARDVNMNMIRVWGGGYYLDDSFYEMADRMGLMVWQDFMFGGAVTPPDAAFRENVRVEADEQVARLGDHPSIVIWTGNNEVLSGWENWSDRKAYKKAIGPDGQERIGTGMAVLFDRVLRGAVTANSPGTPYMPGSPSSDYEGPVDTDANGDRHFWDVWSGSKPVENYLDSCPRFMSEYGFQSMPAMATIRGFAGKGPLAADSAVMKAHQKFLAGEGNARLQFYIDQRLRPAKDFADFVYLTQVNQAQAIDLAARHHRACRPVTMGSLYWQLNDVWPSISWASVDYDGRWKLLHYAARRFFAAQAIVAEHKDGATRVTLVSDATTPTPARWRLTVRDMAGAVLSTREEAATLAPLSAATVATLPDATLFGDAAPAQSYAVAELFVGDRRVSRVLVDRLAPKDMALPDPGIVTTWSGDSVTLTARNLARDVMLDVGAFTGGQPSDNGFDLLPGESVTVRLPAAARKTLTIRTLAR
;
A
#
# COMPACT_ATOMS: atom_id res chain seq x y z
N MET A 1 -45.43 -33.22 4.67
CA MET A 1 -45.50 -32.63 6.03
C MET A 1 -44.23 -33.01 6.76
N GLY A 2 -43.32 -32.04 7.02
CA GLY A 2 -42.08 -32.24 7.68
C GLY A 2 -41.36 -30.90 7.78
N ARG A 3 -41.64 -30.10 8.82
CA ARG A 3 -41.03 -28.78 9.07
C ARG A 3 -39.61 -28.98 9.58
N LEU A 4 -38.66 -28.45 8.84
CA LEU A 4 -37.29 -28.20 9.32
C LEU A 4 -37.29 -26.82 10.00
N LEU A 5 -37.17 -26.82 11.31
CA LEU A 5 -36.90 -25.63 12.13
C LEU A 5 -35.41 -25.29 12.02
N GLY A 6 -35.13 -24.19 11.37
CA GLY A 6 -33.82 -23.56 11.42
C GLY A 6 -33.59 -22.92 12.79
N GLN A 7 -32.56 -23.39 13.53
CA GLN A 7 -32.08 -22.69 14.71
C GLN A 7 -31.19 -21.53 14.26
N ALA A 8 -31.69 -20.32 14.42
CA ALA A 8 -30.89 -19.11 14.35
C ALA A 8 -30.09 -19.02 15.69
N ALA A 9 -28.80 -19.21 15.63
CA ALA A 9 -27.91 -18.94 16.75
C ALA A 9 -27.83 -17.43 16.96
N LEU A 10 -28.50 -16.95 17.99
CA LEU A 10 -28.38 -15.58 18.48
C LEU A 10 -26.99 -15.45 19.16
N ILE A 11 -26.01 -14.84 18.47
CA ILE A 11 -24.74 -14.47 19.10
C ILE A 11 -25.04 -13.26 19.99
N VAL A 12 -25.21 -13.53 21.27
CA VAL A 12 -25.23 -12.50 22.31
C VAL A 12 -23.79 -11.99 22.47
N LEU A 13 -23.49 -10.87 21.86
CA LEU A 13 -22.32 -10.06 22.22
C LEU A 13 -22.55 -9.60 23.67
N LEU A 14 -21.97 -10.29 24.62
CA LEU A 14 -21.76 -9.78 25.98
C LEU A 14 -20.89 -8.54 25.86
N ALA A 15 -21.51 -7.37 25.81
CA ALA A 15 -20.82 -6.10 26.00
C ALA A 15 -20.18 -6.16 27.39
N ALA A 16 -18.83 -6.24 27.43
CA ALA A 16 -18.10 -5.95 28.66
C ALA A 16 -18.56 -4.55 29.14
N PRO A 17 -18.83 -4.36 30.44
CA PRO A 17 -19.21 -3.05 30.95
C PRO A 17 -18.18 -2.03 30.48
N ALA A 18 -18.63 -0.99 29.78
CA ALA A 18 -17.80 0.15 29.45
C ALA A 18 -17.43 0.81 30.79
N LEU A 19 -16.22 0.57 31.26
CA LEU A 19 -15.65 1.34 32.35
C LEU A 19 -15.63 2.77 31.86
N ALA A 20 -16.32 3.69 32.61
CA ALA A 20 -16.32 5.10 32.31
C ALA A 20 -14.87 5.56 32.23
N ALA A 21 -14.43 6.08 31.06
CA ALA A 21 -13.07 6.57 30.93
C ALA A 21 -12.91 7.85 31.76
N PRO A 22 -12.04 7.88 32.75
CA PRO A 22 -11.91 9.05 33.63
C PRO A 22 -11.32 10.26 32.91
N ARG A 23 -10.56 10.04 31.83
CA ARG A 23 -10.14 11.10 30.91
C ARG A 23 -11.29 11.42 29.96
N ASP A 24 -11.81 12.64 30.05
CA ASP A 24 -12.85 13.11 29.13
C ASP A 24 -12.24 13.53 27.80
N THR A 25 -12.85 13.10 26.70
CA THR A 25 -12.44 13.47 25.35
C THR A 25 -13.62 14.08 24.60
N MET A 26 -13.42 15.29 24.05
CA MET A 26 -14.40 15.96 23.20
C MET A 26 -13.82 16.08 21.79
N SER A 27 -14.49 15.46 20.80
CA SER A 27 -14.13 15.62 19.38
C SER A 27 -14.31 17.08 18.95
N LEU A 28 -13.41 17.55 18.11
CA LEU A 28 -13.45 18.84 17.44
C LEU A 28 -13.56 18.68 15.91
N ASP A 29 -14.16 17.59 15.43
CA ASP A 29 -14.24 17.29 13.99
C ASP A 29 -15.38 18.02 13.27
N THR A 30 -16.13 18.87 13.97
CA THR A 30 -17.27 19.61 13.42
C THR A 30 -17.22 21.10 13.69
N GLY A 31 -18.00 21.87 12.92
CA GLY A 31 -18.14 23.32 13.12
C GLY A 31 -16.97 24.15 12.60
N TRP A 32 -16.07 23.56 11.83
CA TRP A 32 -14.95 24.27 11.25
C TRP A 32 -15.36 25.10 10.05
N GLN A 33 -14.61 26.19 9.87
CA GLN A 33 -14.68 27.07 8.71
C GLN A 33 -13.26 27.35 8.20
N VAL A 34 -13.12 27.58 6.91
CA VAL A 34 -11.85 27.90 6.24
C VAL A 34 -11.95 29.18 5.43
N ARG A 35 -10.87 29.94 5.34
CA ARG A 35 -10.70 31.08 4.43
C ARG A 35 -9.22 31.27 4.08
N LEU A 36 -8.96 32.11 3.06
CA LEU A 36 -7.62 32.65 2.85
C LEU A 36 -7.16 33.44 4.07
N ASP A 37 -5.87 33.31 4.41
CA ASP A 37 -5.28 34.13 5.48
C ASP A 37 -5.36 35.62 5.08
N PRO A 38 -5.89 36.50 5.95
CA PRO A 38 -5.90 37.96 5.72
C PRO A 38 -4.52 38.55 5.43
N ALA A 39 -3.44 37.91 5.89
CA ALA A 39 -2.08 38.35 5.63
C ALA A 39 -1.62 38.02 4.19
N ASP A 40 -2.29 37.11 3.48
CA ASP A 40 -2.01 36.77 2.09
C ASP A 40 -2.73 37.70 1.10
N ALA A 41 -2.29 38.95 1.07
CA ALA A 41 -2.90 39.97 0.21
C ALA A 41 -2.88 39.59 -1.29
N GLY A 42 -1.86 38.83 -1.74
CA GLY A 42 -1.73 38.39 -3.12
C GLY A 42 -2.81 37.37 -3.49
N ALA A 43 -3.00 36.35 -2.66
CA ALA A 43 -4.04 35.35 -2.85
C ALA A 43 -5.45 35.99 -2.76
N ILE A 44 -5.68 36.88 -1.79
CA ILE A 44 -6.96 37.59 -1.63
C ILE A 44 -7.29 38.43 -2.87
N LYS A 45 -6.29 39.13 -3.44
CA LYS A 45 -6.51 39.90 -4.66
C LYS A 45 -6.89 39.02 -5.86
N ALA A 46 -6.28 37.83 -5.96
CA ALA A 46 -6.57 36.88 -7.05
C ALA A 46 -7.90 36.14 -6.81
N HIS A 47 -8.22 35.81 -5.54
CA HIS A 47 -9.35 34.99 -5.15
C HIS A 47 -10.18 35.63 -4.01
N PRO A 48 -10.82 36.78 -4.24
CA PRO A 48 -11.46 37.61 -3.20
C PRO A 48 -12.68 36.92 -2.54
N ARG A 49 -13.27 35.93 -3.19
CA ARG A 49 -14.40 35.17 -2.62
C ARG A 49 -13.96 34.28 -1.47
N GLU A 50 -12.74 33.75 -1.52
CA GLU A 50 -12.14 32.83 -0.56
C GLU A 50 -11.56 33.55 0.67
N ALA A 51 -11.56 34.89 0.67
CA ALA A 51 -11.32 35.70 1.86
C ALA A 51 -12.48 35.64 2.89
N ARG A 52 -13.64 35.08 2.49
CA ARG A 52 -14.78 34.87 3.40
C ARG A 52 -14.76 33.46 3.95
N TRP A 53 -15.24 33.31 5.17
CA TRP A 53 -15.36 31.98 5.80
C TRP A 53 -16.32 31.08 5.02
N LEU A 54 -15.86 29.88 4.70
CA LEU A 54 -16.60 28.76 4.11
C LEU A 54 -16.65 27.61 5.11
N PRO A 55 -17.67 26.73 5.07
CA PRO A 55 -17.63 25.49 5.83
C PRO A 55 -16.38 24.67 5.48
N ALA A 56 -15.79 24.03 6.50
CA ALA A 56 -14.63 23.17 6.34
C ALA A 56 -14.87 21.81 7.00
N SER A 57 -14.30 20.78 6.41
CA SER A 57 -14.28 19.40 6.93
C SER A 57 -13.01 19.16 7.74
N VAL A 58 -13.16 18.54 8.91
CA VAL A 58 -12.04 18.03 9.72
C VAL A 58 -12.41 16.62 10.18
N PRO A 59 -11.61 15.60 9.83
CA PRO A 59 -10.45 15.63 8.93
C PRO A 59 -10.77 16.10 7.52
N GLY A 60 -9.84 16.86 6.90
CA GLY A 60 -10.03 17.40 5.56
C GLY A 60 -8.86 18.19 5.01
N SER A 61 -9.07 18.77 3.85
CA SER A 61 -8.16 19.71 3.21
C SER A 61 -8.91 20.86 2.55
N VAL A 62 -8.25 22.01 2.41
CA VAL A 62 -8.81 23.19 1.70
C VAL A 62 -9.33 22.82 0.31
N GLN A 63 -8.58 21.98 -0.41
CA GLN A 63 -8.98 21.56 -1.75
C GLN A 63 -10.35 20.85 -1.73
N GLN A 64 -10.58 19.96 -0.77
CA GLN A 64 -11.86 19.25 -0.63
C GLN A 64 -13.00 20.22 -0.30
N ASP A 65 -12.75 21.19 0.60
CA ASP A 65 -13.74 22.20 0.99
C ASP A 65 -14.12 23.11 -0.18
N LEU A 66 -13.13 23.52 -0.98
CA LEU A 66 -13.37 24.36 -2.15
C LEU A 66 -14.09 23.59 -3.27
N ILE A 67 -13.79 22.29 -3.47
CA ILE A 67 -14.53 21.42 -4.39
C ILE A 67 -16.00 21.29 -3.93
N ALA A 68 -16.22 21.01 -2.66
CA ALA A 68 -17.55 20.89 -2.07
C ALA A 68 -18.37 22.19 -2.16
N ALA A 69 -17.71 23.33 -2.02
CA ALA A 69 -18.29 24.66 -2.19
C ALA A 69 -18.42 25.12 -3.65
N HIS A 70 -18.07 24.29 -4.63
CA HIS A 70 -18.03 24.62 -6.06
C HIS A 70 -17.19 25.88 -6.39
N ARG A 71 -16.07 26.08 -5.68
CA ARG A 71 -15.13 27.19 -5.89
C ARG A 71 -14.02 26.81 -6.84
N VAL A 72 -13.66 25.54 -6.90
CA VAL A 72 -12.72 24.94 -7.84
C VAL A 72 -13.35 23.72 -8.48
N PRO A 73 -12.93 23.35 -9.70
CA PRO A 73 -13.39 22.10 -10.31
C PRO A 73 -12.76 20.89 -9.61
N ASP A 74 -13.39 19.71 -9.76
CA ASP A 74 -12.81 18.46 -9.33
C ASP A 74 -11.56 18.15 -10.18
N PRO A 75 -10.36 18.04 -9.58
CA PRO A 75 -9.11 17.77 -10.30
C PRO A 75 -9.07 16.39 -10.96
N PHE A 76 -9.96 15.48 -10.57
CA PHE A 76 -10.03 14.12 -11.11
C PHE A 76 -10.78 14.06 -12.44
N ILE A 77 -11.36 15.15 -12.89
CA ILE A 77 -12.16 15.21 -14.12
C ILE A 77 -11.38 15.98 -15.21
N GLY A 78 -11.24 15.34 -16.35
CA GLY A 78 -10.68 15.99 -17.55
C GLY A 78 -9.24 16.47 -17.36
N THR A 79 -9.01 17.77 -17.53
CA THR A 79 -7.69 18.41 -17.38
C THR A 79 -7.67 19.40 -16.21
N ASN A 80 -8.54 19.19 -15.21
CA ASN A 80 -8.79 20.20 -14.16
C ASN A 80 -7.67 20.31 -13.12
N GLU A 81 -6.71 19.38 -13.10
CA GLU A 81 -5.60 19.38 -12.12
C GLU A 81 -4.87 20.73 -12.03
N GLY A 82 -4.64 21.37 -13.19
CA GLY A 82 -3.98 22.68 -13.22
C GLY A 82 -4.78 23.81 -12.56
N ALA A 83 -6.11 23.70 -12.55
CA ALA A 83 -6.99 24.75 -12.04
C ALA A 83 -6.97 24.89 -10.51
N ILE A 84 -6.42 23.91 -9.77
CA ILE A 84 -6.38 23.92 -8.29
C ILE A 84 -4.99 24.20 -7.71
N GLN A 85 -3.96 24.37 -8.53
CA GLN A 85 -2.58 24.53 -8.03
C GLN A 85 -2.40 25.75 -7.12
N TRP A 86 -3.12 26.83 -7.37
CA TRP A 86 -3.08 28.05 -6.57
C TRP A 86 -3.45 27.81 -5.10
N VAL A 87 -4.24 26.78 -4.80
CA VAL A 87 -4.66 26.45 -3.41
C VAL A 87 -3.45 26.07 -2.57
N GLY A 88 -2.55 25.24 -3.09
CA GLY A 88 -1.29 24.87 -2.41
C GLY A 88 -0.27 25.99 -2.33
N LEU A 89 -0.46 27.07 -3.09
CA LEU A 89 0.39 28.27 -3.09
C LEU A 89 -0.15 29.38 -2.18
N SER A 90 -1.25 29.17 -1.46
CA SER A 90 -1.90 30.18 -0.63
C SER A 90 -1.83 29.80 0.84
N ASP A 91 -1.86 30.81 1.70
CA ASP A 91 -1.94 30.63 3.15
C ASP A 91 -3.41 30.59 3.59
N TRP A 92 -3.74 29.70 4.53
CA TRP A 92 -5.13 29.46 4.91
C TRP A 92 -5.35 29.54 6.41
N GLN A 93 -6.55 29.96 6.82
CA GLN A 93 -7.01 29.95 8.19
C GLN A 93 -8.20 29.01 8.35
N PHE A 94 -8.15 28.17 9.36
CA PHE A 94 -9.26 27.37 9.86
C PHE A 94 -9.69 27.89 11.21
N ARG A 95 -10.99 27.96 11.49
CA ARG A 95 -11.49 28.29 12.82
C ARG A 95 -12.66 27.40 13.23
N THR A 96 -12.78 27.18 14.52
CA THR A 96 -13.96 26.62 15.16
C THR A 96 -14.23 27.29 16.50
N SER A 97 -15.45 27.12 17.03
CA SER A 97 -15.81 27.54 18.37
C SER A 97 -15.88 26.35 19.31
N LEU A 98 -15.00 26.34 20.30
CA LEU A 98 -14.92 25.32 21.33
C LEU A 98 -15.73 25.80 22.58
N THR A 99 -16.77 25.04 22.92
CA THR A 99 -17.53 25.35 24.14
C THR A 99 -16.95 24.56 25.31
N VAL A 100 -16.43 25.30 26.32
CA VAL A 100 -15.84 24.72 27.53
C VAL A 100 -16.75 24.96 28.71
N THR A 101 -17.12 23.91 29.43
CA THR A 101 -17.94 23.98 30.62
C THR A 101 -17.10 24.34 31.85
N SER A 102 -17.76 24.86 32.92
CA SER A 102 -17.07 25.07 34.20
C SER A 102 -16.54 23.78 34.80
N ALA A 103 -17.21 22.64 34.58
CA ALA A 103 -16.73 21.33 35.01
C ALA A 103 -15.44 20.92 34.31
N MET A 104 -15.32 21.17 32.99
CA MET A 104 -14.09 20.92 32.24
C MET A 104 -12.95 21.83 32.77
N LEU A 105 -13.20 23.11 32.99
CA LEU A 105 -12.19 24.04 33.53
C LEU A 105 -11.75 23.70 34.97
N ALA A 106 -12.54 22.95 35.71
CA ALA A 106 -12.15 22.45 37.03
C ALA A 106 -11.10 21.31 36.95
N ARG A 107 -10.93 20.64 35.80
CA ARG A 107 -9.90 19.61 35.58
C ARG A 107 -8.50 20.26 35.62
N ASP A 108 -7.50 19.45 35.97
CA ASP A 108 -6.11 19.94 36.10
C ASP A 108 -5.52 20.36 34.76
N HIS A 109 -5.82 19.62 33.68
CA HIS A 109 -5.33 19.86 32.34
C HIS A 109 -6.43 19.82 31.29
N LEU A 110 -6.29 20.65 30.27
CA LEU A 110 -7.14 20.67 29.06
C LEU A 110 -6.26 20.70 27.79
N ASP A 111 -5.88 19.52 27.31
CA ASP A 111 -5.00 19.41 26.16
C ASP A 111 -5.78 19.52 24.84
N LEU A 112 -5.42 20.47 23.98
CA LEU A 112 -5.79 20.43 22.57
C LEU A 112 -4.82 19.50 21.83
N VAL A 113 -5.41 18.54 21.11
CA VAL A 113 -4.68 17.49 20.40
C VAL A 113 -5.09 17.49 18.93
N PHE A 114 -4.11 17.55 18.05
CA PHE A 114 -4.26 17.42 16.59
C PHE A 114 -3.44 16.21 16.13
N ASP A 115 -4.09 15.20 15.58
CA ASP A 115 -3.41 13.99 15.14
C ASP A 115 -2.68 14.18 13.78
N GLY A 116 -2.90 15.32 13.11
CA GLY A 116 -2.18 15.70 11.89
C GLY A 116 -2.50 17.11 11.42
N LEU A 117 -1.50 17.97 11.37
CA LEU A 117 -1.54 19.32 10.79
C LEU A 117 -0.70 19.32 9.49
N ASP A 118 -1.26 19.76 8.38
CA ASP A 118 -0.59 19.70 7.07
C ASP A 118 -0.33 21.10 6.51
N THR A 119 0.84 21.69 6.79
CA THR A 119 2.03 21.22 7.51
C THR A 119 2.56 22.30 8.45
N PHE A 120 2.92 23.51 7.93
CA PHE A 120 3.43 24.63 8.74
C PHE A 120 2.26 25.37 9.39
N ALA A 121 1.91 24.93 10.58
CA ALA A 121 0.71 25.39 11.27
C ALA A 121 1.02 26.23 12.51
N THR A 122 0.20 27.24 12.79
CA THR A 122 0.16 27.98 14.04
C THR A 122 -1.23 27.89 14.63
N VAL A 123 -1.36 27.27 15.78
CA VAL A 123 -2.62 27.15 16.52
C VAL A 123 -2.74 28.26 17.57
N ARG A 124 -3.86 28.94 17.55
CA ARG A 124 -4.20 30.00 18.55
C ARG A 124 -5.50 29.64 19.26
N VAL A 125 -5.54 29.94 20.54
CA VAL A 125 -6.75 29.91 21.37
C VAL A 125 -7.02 31.32 21.88
N ASN A 126 -8.21 31.84 21.60
CA ASN A 126 -8.61 33.19 21.97
C ASN A 126 -7.55 34.26 21.58
N GLY A 127 -6.93 34.08 20.39
CA GLY A 127 -5.91 35.00 19.85
C GLY A 127 -4.47 34.71 20.30
N THR A 128 -4.25 33.96 21.38
CA THR A 128 -2.91 33.62 21.89
C THR A 128 -2.37 32.36 21.24
N VAL A 129 -1.09 32.34 20.84
CA VAL A 129 -0.43 31.15 20.27
C VAL A 129 -0.35 30.04 21.32
N LEU A 130 -0.87 28.88 20.99
CA LEU A 130 -0.80 27.67 21.80
C LEU A 130 0.37 26.78 21.38
N LEU A 131 0.49 26.50 20.07
CA LEU A 131 1.56 25.64 19.51
C LEU A 131 1.82 25.99 18.04
N THR A 132 2.97 25.51 17.54
CA THR A 132 3.32 25.50 16.13
C THR A 132 3.66 24.09 15.66
N GLY A 133 3.35 23.76 14.42
CA GLY A 133 3.62 22.46 13.80
C GLY A 133 4.38 22.61 12.48
N ASP A 134 5.23 21.62 12.15
CA ASP A 134 6.08 21.61 10.94
C ASP A 134 6.22 20.19 10.32
N ASN A 135 5.38 19.25 10.75
CA ASN A 135 5.43 17.85 10.34
C ASN A 135 4.01 17.26 10.28
N ALA A 136 3.57 16.86 9.08
CA ALA A 136 2.24 16.31 8.86
C ALA A 136 2.04 14.90 9.46
N HIS A 137 3.13 14.18 9.76
CA HIS A 137 3.09 12.81 10.27
C HIS A 137 3.13 12.70 11.79
N ARG A 138 3.15 13.84 12.51
CA ARG A 138 3.21 13.90 13.97
C ARG A 138 1.88 14.29 14.58
N ARG A 139 1.67 13.85 15.83
CA ARG A 139 0.64 14.37 16.73
C ARG A 139 1.14 15.63 17.40
N TRP A 140 0.28 16.64 17.46
CA TRP A 140 0.55 17.91 18.13
C TRP A 140 -0.37 18.06 19.34
N ARG A 141 0.20 18.26 20.51
CA ARG A 141 -0.51 18.35 21.78
C ARG A 141 0.04 19.52 22.60
N ALA A 142 -0.85 20.31 23.19
CA ALA A 142 -0.47 21.32 24.17
C ALA A 142 -1.62 21.56 25.16
N ASP A 143 -1.28 21.84 26.42
CA ASP A 143 -2.25 22.23 27.44
C ASP A 143 -2.75 23.66 27.15
N ALA A 144 -4.04 23.76 26.89
CA ALA A 144 -4.71 25.01 26.55
C ALA A 144 -5.44 25.65 27.75
N LYS A 145 -5.44 24.99 28.92
CA LYS A 145 -6.26 25.38 30.07
C LYS A 145 -6.13 26.88 30.44
N ALA A 146 -4.90 27.39 30.47
CA ALA A 146 -4.63 28.81 30.79
C ALA A 146 -5.21 29.81 29.81
N LEU A 147 -5.54 29.35 28.58
CA LEU A 147 -6.08 30.17 27.48
C LEU A 147 -7.60 30.05 27.35
N LEU A 148 -8.20 29.05 28.01
CA LEU A 148 -9.62 28.71 27.89
C LEU A 148 -10.44 29.43 28.97
N LYS A 149 -11.69 29.77 28.63
CA LYS A 149 -12.68 30.39 29.53
C LYS A 149 -14.01 29.61 29.47
N PRO A 150 -14.90 29.78 30.48
CA PRO A 150 -16.24 29.17 30.39
C PRO A 150 -17.00 29.70 29.17
N GLY A 151 -17.71 28.80 28.49
CA GLY A 151 -18.48 29.13 27.31
C GLY A 151 -17.65 28.99 26.00
N ALA A 152 -17.90 29.89 25.05
CA ALA A 152 -17.32 29.84 23.73
C ALA A 152 -15.86 30.33 23.72
N ASN A 153 -15.00 29.56 23.09
CA ASN A 153 -13.58 29.87 22.87
C ASN A 153 -13.28 29.69 21.36
N GLU A 154 -12.55 30.63 20.80
CA GLU A 154 -12.11 30.51 19.41
C GLU A 154 -10.83 29.65 19.35
N VAL A 155 -10.83 28.65 18.49
CA VAL A 155 -9.63 27.94 18.04
C VAL A 155 -9.37 28.36 16.60
N LEU A 156 -8.23 29.01 16.35
CA LEU A 156 -7.79 29.47 15.03
C LEU A 156 -6.50 28.75 14.65
N VAL A 157 -6.49 28.08 13.51
CA VAL A 157 -5.30 27.44 12.95
C VAL A 157 -4.94 28.14 11.65
N THR A 158 -3.77 28.77 11.61
CA THR A 158 -3.20 29.30 10.36
C THR A 158 -2.22 28.29 9.80
N ILE A 159 -2.35 27.93 8.52
CA ILE A 159 -1.43 27.01 7.84
C ILE A 159 -0.84 27.73 6.63
N ALA A 160 0.50 27.88 6.63
CA ALA A 160 1.22 28.51 5.54
C ALA A 160 1.35 27.55 4.36
N SER A 161 1.38 28.10 3.13
CA SER A 161 1.72 27.36 1.93
C SER A 161 3.06 26.63 2.11
N PRO A 162 3.11 25.31 1.99
CA PRO A 162 4.36 24.56 2.13
C PRO A 162 5.38 24.96 1.06
N ILE A 163 4.93 25.33 -0.13
CA ILE A 163 5.78 25.77 -1.24
C ILE A 163 6.33 27.17 -0.95
N ARG A 164 5.46 28.17 -0.76
CA ARG A 164 5.90 29.55 -0.55
C ARG A 164 6.69 29.75 0.74
N HIS A 165 6.41 28.97 1.77
CA HIS A 165 7.15 29.01 3.03
C HIS A 165 8.62 28.60 2.86
N LEU A 166 8.87 27.54 2.06
CA LEU A 166 10.22 27.00 1.87
C LEU A 166 10.95 27.61 0.67
N GLN A 167 10.23 28.10 -0.33
CA GLN A 167 10.82 28.57 -1.59
C GLN A 167 11.92 29.62 -1.44
N PRO A 168 11.84 30.63 -0.53
CA PRO A 168 12.90 31.60 -0.35
C PRO A 168 14.24 30.95 0.07
N MET A 169 14.19 29.94 0.95
CA MET A 169 15.35 29.17 1.36
C MET A 169 15.92 28.38 0.19
N VAL A 170 15.07 27.64 -0.52
CA VAL A 170 15.48 26.78 -1.65
C VAL A 170 16.08 27.61 -2.79
N LEU A 171 15.52 28.79 -3.07
CA LEU A 171 16.03 29.69 -4.11
C LEU A 171 17.39 30.30 -3.75
N ALA A 172 17.63 30.54 -2.46
CA ALA A 172 18.92 31.06 -1.98
C ALA A 172 20.04 30.02 -2.03
N GLU A 173 19.72 28.74 -2.05
CA GLU A 173 20.72 27.68 -2.15
C GLU A 173 21.29 27.56 -3.57
N LYS A 174 22.63 27.52 -3.67
CA LYS A 174 23.34 27.31 -4.95
C LYS A 174 23.01 25.92 -5.53
N ASN A 175 23.05 24.89 -4.69
CA ASN A 175 22.79 23.51 -5.04
C ASN A 175 21.75 22.94 -4.05
N PRO A 176 20.44 23.20 -4.23
CA PRO A 176 19.41 22.68 -3.36
C PRO A 176 19.32 21.16 -3.48
N LEU A 177 18.79 20.53 -2.43
CA LEU A 177 18.61 19.07 -2.41
C LEU A 177 17.65 18.64 -3.53
N PRO A 178 18.02 17.62 -4.32
CA PRO A 178 17.16 17.12 -5.36
C PRO A 178 15.90 16.47 -4.78
N GLY A 179 14.72 16.91 -5.25
CA GLY A 179 13.45 16.23 -5.04
C GLY A 179 13.23 15.09 -6.03
N GLU A 180 12.01 14.58 -6.11
CA GLU A 180 11.68 13.46 -6.97
C GLU A 180 11.26 13.93 -8.36
N TYR A 181 10.27 14.79 -8.43
CA TYR A 181 9.71 15.31 -9.67
C TYR A 181 9.66 16.83 -9.65
N ASP A 182 10.02 17.45 -10.79
CA ASP A 182 9.78 18.88 -11.02
C ASP A 182 8.30 19.15 -11.21
N SER A 183 7.83 20.32 -10.76
CA SER A 183 6.46 20.73 -11.00
C SER A 183 6.20 20.95 -12.50
N ALA A 184 5.13 20.33 -13.02
CA ALA A 184 4.66 20.55 -14.38
C ALA A 184 3.92 21.88 -14.56
N PHE A 185 3.65 22.63 -13.47
CA PHE A 185 2.82 23.83 -13.46
C PHE A 185 3.62 25.13 -13.31
N GLY A 186 4.94 25.03 -13.14
CA GLY A 186 5.83 26.19 -13.06
C GLY A 186 5.76 26.99 -11.75
N ASP A 187 5.10 26.43 -10.72
CA ASP A 187 5.01 27.02 -9.39
C ASP A 187 6.31 26.86 -8.58
N GLU A 188 7.15 25.92 -8.97
CA GLU A 188 8.53 25.77 -8.51
C GLU A 188 9.47 25.78 -9.72
N PRO A 189 10.59 26.54 -9.71
CA PRO A 189 11.57 26.47 -10.79
C PRO A 189 12.20 25.09 -10.88
N LYS A 190 12.51 24.64 -12.09
CA LYS A 190 13.13 23.32 -12.34
C LYS A 190 14.38 23.11 -11.49
N GLY A 191 14.43 21.97 -10.79
CA GLY A 191 15.53 21.61 -9.88
C GLY A 191 15.55 22.43 -8.58
N LYS A 192 14.50 23.18 -8.26
CA LYS A 192 14.35 23.98 -7.04
C LYS A 192 13.12 23.55 -6.23
N GLN A 193 13.03 22.24 -5.97
CA GLN A 193 11.89 21.64 -5.28
C GLN A 193 11.94 21.88 -3.77
N THR A 194 10.78 22.15 -3.18
CA THR A 194 10.61 22.29 -1.72
C THR A 194 10.38 20.95 -1.03
N SER A 195 9.95 19.92 -1.76
CA SER A 195 9.62 18.59 -1.24
C SER A 195 10.71 17.91 -0.41
N PRO A 196 12.05 18.08 -0.65
CA PRO A 196 13.09 17.51 0.21
C PRO A 196 13.08 18.00 1.64
N TYR A 197 12.68 19.25 1.85
CA TYR A 197 12.86 20.00 3.10
C TYR A 197 11.66 19.92 4.06
N ILE A 198 10.63 19.14 3.73
CA ILE A 198 9.39 19.08 4.49
C ILE A 198 9.01 17.64 4.87
N ARG A 199 8.44 17.46 6.06
CA ARG A 199 7.81 16.20 6.47
C ARG A 199 6.33 16.21 6.11
N LYS A 200 6.04 15.85 4.86
CA LYS A 200 4.71 15.78 4.22
C LYS A 200 4.73 14.64 3.19
N PRO A 201 3.59 13.97 2.91
CA PRO A 201 3.54 12.93 1.88
C PRO A 201 4.13 13.39 0.55
N LYS A 202 5.13 12.66 0.04
CA LYS A 202 5.90 13.09 -1.13
C LYS A 202 5.07 13.05 -2.42
N TYR A 203 4.17 12.06 -2.56
CA TYR A 203 3.32 11.94 -3.75
C TYR A 203 2.46 13.17 -4.02
N GLN A 204 2.17 13.99 -2.99
CA GLN A 204 1.37 15.21 -3.15
C GLN A 204 2.08 16.28 -3.99
N TYR A 205 3.39 16.21 -4.13
CA TYR A 205 4.16 17.06 -5.04
C TYR A 205 4.14 16.58 -6.50
N GLY A 206 3.36 15.55 -6.80
CA GLY A 206 3.28 14.86 -8.08
C GLY A 206 4.14 13.61 -8.11
N TRP A 207 3.67 12.60 -8.83
CA TRP A 207 4.39 11.35 -9.06
C TRP A 207 4.08 10.84 -10.46
N ASP A 208 4.82 9.83 -10.95
CA ASP A 208 4.61 9.28 -12.30
C ASP A 208 3.31 8.46 -12.45
N TRP A 209 2.52 8.36 -11.38
CA TRP A 209 1.16 7.78 -11.33
C TRP A 209 0.14 8.72 -10.68
N GLY A 210 0.57 9.77 -10.00
CA GLY A 210 -0.29 10.64 -9.18
C GLY A 210 -0.29 12.10 -9.59
N PRO A 211 -1.41 12.82 -9.40
CA PRO A 211 -1.50 14.22 -9.67
C PRO A 211 -0.71 15.03 -8.66
N ARG A 212 -0.28 16.23 -9.05
CA ARG A 212 0.28 17.21 -8.13
C ARG A 212 -0.86 17.91 -7.40
N ILE A 213 -1.12 17.51 -6.17
CA ILE A 213 -2.09 18.13 -5.27
C ILE A 213 -1.42 18.33 -3.92
N VAL A 214 -0.79 19.49 -3.74
CA VAL A 214 -0.14 19.86 -2.49
C VAL A 214 -1.21 20.32 -1.50
N THR A 215 -1.72 19.38 -0.69
CA THR A 215 -2.83 19.63 0.22
C THR A 215 -2.44 20.54 1.37
N ILE A 216 -3.42 21.24 1.96
CA ILE A 216 -3.30 22.04 3.17
C ILE A 216 -4.53 21.77 4.01
N GLY A 217 -4.36 21.43 5.30
CA GLY A 217 -5.53 21.19 6.15
C GLY A 217 -5.23 20.51 7.49
N LEU A 218 -6.31 20.32 8.25
CA LEU A 218 -6.34 19.43 9.41
C LEU A 218 -6.74 18.04 8.88
N TRP A 219 -5.76 17.28 8.42
CA TRP A 219 -6.02 16.06 7.64
C TRP A 219 -6.30 14.83 8.50
N ARG A 220 -6.15 14.95 9.82
CA ARG A 220 -6.49 13.95 10.83
C ARG A 220 -7.36 14.58 11.93
N PRO A 221 -7.99 13.76 12.81
CA PRO A 221 -8.87 14.25 13.86
C PRO A 221 -8.23 15.27 14.80
N ALA A 222 -9.08 16.16 15.33
CA ALA A 222 -8.75 17.09 16.40
C ALA A 222 -9.67 16.86 17.61
N ARG A 223 -9.17 17.08 18.84
CA ARG A 223 -9.95 16.90 20.07
C ARG A 223 -9.42 17.71 21.23
N LEU A 224 -10.28 17.91 22.22
CA LEU A 224 -9.89 18.36 23.56
C LEU A 224 -9.90 17.15 24.50
N GLU A 225 -8.83 16.98 25.25
CA GLU A 225 -8.71 15.96 26.30
C GLU A 225 -8.60 16.65 27.66
N ALA A 226 -9.49 16.29 28.61
CA ALA A 226 -9.48 16.79 29.97
C ALA A 226 -9.03 15.68 30.92
N TRP A 227 -8.03 15.94 31.74
CA TRP A 227 -7.47 14.93 32.64
C TRP A 227 -6.92 15.57 33.92
N ASP A 228 -6.80 14.73 34.99
CA ASP A 228 -6.26 15.13 36.29
C ASP A 228 -5.19 14.13 36.72
N ASP A 229 -4.32 14.56 37.68
CA ASP A 229 -3.29 13.72 38.26
C ASP A 229 -2.32 13.10 37.26
N ALA A 230 -2.77 12.10 36.49
CA ALA A 230 -1.93 11.38 35.53
C ALA A 230 -2.74 10.86 34.32
N ARG A 231 -2.07 10.67 33.18
CA ARG A 231 -2.63 10.04 31.98
C ARG A 231 -1.66 9.08 31.33
N LEU A 232 -2.19 8.17 30.53
CA LEU A 232 -1.40 7.33 29.62
C LEU A 232 -1.06 8.14 28.36
N ASP A 233 0.23 8.35 28.12
CA ASP A 233 0.73 8.97 26.90
C ASP A 233 0.89 7.94 25.80
N ARG A 234 1.46 6.77 26.18
CA ARG A 234 1.64 5.61 25.29
C ARG A 234 1.35 4.32 26.03
N PHE A 235 0.86 3.35 25.28
CA PHE A 235 0.70 1.98 25.74
C PHE A 235 1.10 1.02 24.61
N ARG A 236 1.99 0.08 24.88
CA ARG A 236 2.42 -0.96 23.94
C ARG A 236 2.68 -2.28 24.65
N VAL A 237 2.74 -3.36 23.90
CA VAL A 237 2.97 -4.72 24.42
C VAL A 237 4.13 -5.37 23.68
N ALA A 238 5.27 -5.49 24.35
CA ALA A 238 6.44 -6.17 23.80
C ALA A 238 6.35 -7.69 24.05
N GLN A 239 6.63 -8.49 23.02
CA GLN A 239 6.84 -9.92 23.14
C GLN A 239 8.32 -10.19 23.42
N GLU A 240 8.63 -10.62 24.65
CA GLU A 240 10.01 -10.90 25.10
C GLU A 240 10.48 -12.29 24.67
N ALA A 241 9.56 -13.27 24.74
CA ALA A 241 9.84 -14.64 24.33
C ALA A 241 8.56 -15.36 23.92
N LEU A 242 8.68 -16.30 22.99
CA LEU A 242 7.58 -17.14 22.53
C LEU A 242 8.09 -18.56 22.31
N THR A 243 7.56 -19.50 23.10
CA THR A 243 7.75 -20.95 22.95
C THR A 243 6.41 -21.63 22.66
N ASP A 244 6.39 -22.96 22.56
CA ASP A 244 5.13 -23.69 22.37
C ASP A 244 4.31 -23.75 23.69
N THR A 245 4.96 -23.54 24.82
CA THR A 245 4.31 -23.65 26.12
C THR A 245 4.06 -22.32 26.81
N GLU A 246 4.81 -21.27 26.45
CA GLU A 246 4.74 -19.97 27.11
C GLU A 246 5.04 -18.82 26.16
N ALA A 247 4.28 -17.74 26.31
CA ALA A 247 4.65 -16.42 25.80
C ALA A 247 4.89 -15.46 26.96
N ARG A 248 6.08 -14.86 27.01
CA ARG A 248 6.42 -13.79 27.96
C ARG A 248 6.29 -12.44 27.26
N LEU A 249 5.47 -11.59 27.87
CA LEU A 249 5.17 -10.24 27.35
C LEU A 249 5.50 -9.21 28.42
N THR A 250 5.72 -7.97 27.97
CA THR A 250 5.80 -6.81 28.85
C THR A 250 4.85 -5.72 28.32
N ALA A 251 3.86 -5.35 29.14
CA ALA A 251 3.03 -4.20 28.88
C ALA A 251 3.77 -2.94 29.34
N HIS A 252 4.11 -2.05 28.42
CA HIS A 252 4.80 -0.80 28.69
C HIS A 252 3.78 0.34 28.66
N ALA A 253 3.66 1.05 29.78
CA ALA A 253 2.84 2.23 29.92
C ALA A 253 3.73 3.45 30.13
N THR A 254 3.70 4.42 29.22
CA THR A 254 4.28 5.73 29.46
C THR A 254 3.22 6.60 30.10
N VAL A 255 3.47 6.97 31.37
CA VAL A 255 2.60 7.80 32.21
C VAL A 255 3.13 9.20 32.24
N VAL A 256 2.27 10.19 31.98
CA VAL A 256 2.55 11.61 32.26
C VAL A 256 1.79 11.96 33.51
N ALA A 257 2.51 12.36 34.56
CA ALA A 257 1.96 12.74 35.84
C ALA A 257 2.14 14.25 36.11
N ASP A 258 1.14 14.87 36.69
CA ASP A 258 1.18 16.30 37.09
C ASP A 258 2.19 16.56 38.21
N ARG A 259 2.29 15.59 39.13
CA ARG A 259 3.17 15.64 40.30
C ARG A 259 3.71 14.26 40.64
N ALA A 260 4.64 14.25 41.60
CA ALA A 260 5.13 12.96 42.12
C ALA A 260 4.03 12.28 42.93
N GLU A 261 3.68 11.03 42.53
CA GLU A 261 2.63 10.26 43.20
C GLU A 261 2.81 8.73 42.97
N ALA A 262 2.03 7.96 43.72
CA ALA A 262 1.93 6.51 43.53
C ALA A 262 0.83 6.20 42.51
N VAL A 263 1.15 5.42 41.48
CA VAL A 263 0.20 4.95 40.48
C VAL A 263 0.17 3.43 40.42
N THR A 264 -0.94 2.88 39.97
CA THR A 264 -1.08 1.45 39.68
C THR A 264 -1.43 1.25 38.19
N ILE A 265 -0.62 0.47 37.49
CA ILE A 265 -0.94 -0.02 36.14
C ILE A 265 -1.45 -1.45 36.28
N ARG A 266 -2.68 -1.68 35.83
CA ARG A 266 -3.25 -3.04 35.73
C ARG A 266 -3.41 -3.39 34.25
N ALA A 267 -2.82 -4.50 33.83
CA ALA A 267 -2.94 -5.05 32.49
C ALA A 267 -3.81 -6.31 32.52
N ILE A 268 -4.81 -6.37 31.63
CA ILE A 268 -5.72 -7.51 31.47
C ILE A 268 -5.57 -8.02 30.04
N VAL A 269 -5.15 -9.29 29.91
CA VAL A 269 -5.07 -9.99 28.62
C VAL A 269 -6.32 -10.83 28.46
N THR A 270 -7.02 -10.64 27.35
CA THR A 270 -8.08 -11.56 26.88
C THR A 270 -7.52 -12.40 25.74
N THR A 271 -7.48 -13.70 25.92
CA THR A 271 -6.98 -14.65 24.93
C THR A 271 -8.03 -14.92 23.84
N PRO A 272 -7.65 -15.50 22.67
CA PRO A 272 -8.59 -15.79 21.57
C PRO A 272 -9.72 -16.77 21.99
N ASP A 273 -9.48 -17.63 22.98
CA ASP A 273 -10.46 -18.56 23.54
C ASP A 273 -11.27 -17.96 24.72
N GLY A 274 -11.10 -16.66 25.01
CA GLY A 274 -11.89 -15.91 25.98
C GLY A 274 -11.39 -16.00 27.43
N ARG A 275 -10.29 -16.66 27.71
CA ARG A 275 -9.66 -16.63 29.05
C ARG A 275 -9.12 -15.22 29.34
N THR A 276 -9.12 -14.83 30.61
CA THR A 276 -8.55 -13.57 31.05
C THR A 276 -7.39 -13.81 32.02
N LEU A 277 -6.32 -13.03 31.84
CA LEU A 277 -5.14 -13.02 32.71
C LEU A 277 -4.93 -11.57 33.15
N THR A 278 -4.61 -11.38 34.43
CA THR A 278 -4.41 -10.05 34.99
C THR A 278 -3.05 -9.98 35.67
N ALA A 279 -2.34 -8.88 35.41
CA ALA A 279 -1.16 -8.50 36.17
C ALA A 279 -1.22 -7.03 36.52
N GLU A 280 -0.60 -6.62 37.61
CA GLU A 280 -0.56 -5.23 38.03
C GLU A 280 0.80 -4.86 38.61
N ARG A 281 1.11 -3.57 38.52
CA ARG A 281 2.31 -2.99 39.11
C ARG A 281 2.02 -1.63 39.73
N GLN A 282 2.40 -1.49 40.96
CA GLN A 282 2.48 -0.21 41.65
C GLN A 282 3.83 0.43 41.36
N ALA A 283 3.85 1.71 41.10
CA ALA A 283 5.06 2.50 40.84
C ALA A 283 4.92 3.90 41.42
N SER A 284 6.03 4.45 41.90
CA SER A 284 6.13 5.88 42.22
C SER A 284 6.60 6.59 40.96
N VAL A 285 5.82 7.56 40.47
CA VAL A 285 6.14 8.39 39.30
C VAL A 285 6.53 9.79 39.75
N ALA A 286 7.43 10.43 39.04
CA ALA A 286 7.77 11.85 39.22
C ALA A 286 6.83 12.71 38.36
N ALA A 287 6.80 14.01 38.58
CA ALA A 287 6.16 14.95 37.67
C ALA A 287 6.76 14.81 36.26
N GLY A 288 5.90 14.83 35.22
CA GLY A 288 6.29 14.65 33.84
C GLY A 288 6.20 13.20 33.38
N ARG A 289 7.07 12.79 32.44
CA ARG A 289 7.02 11.51 31.72
C ARG A 289 7.74 10.39 32.50
N ASN A 290 7.07 9.25 32.67
CA ASN A 290 7.57 8.08 33.37
C ASN A 290 7.21 6.81 32.58
N ASP A 291 8.08 5.79 32.60
CA ASP A 291 7.78 4.49 32.00
C ASP A 291 7.57 3.43 33.09
N VAL A 292 6.42 2.77 33.03
CA VAL A 292 6.04 1.67 33.94
C VAL A 292 5.81 0.40 33.13
N SER A 293 6.48 -0.67 33.53
CA SER A 293 6.41 -1.96 32.81
C SER A 293 5.73 -3.01 33.68
N VAL A 294 4.76 -3.74 33.11
CA VAL A 294 4.02 -4.83 33.76
C VAL A 294 4.32 -6.13 33.03
N PRO A 295 5.06 -7.07 33.62
CA PRO A 295 5.31 -8.38 33.01
C PRO A 295 4.03 -9.24 32.99
N LEU A 296 3.86 -10.00 31.90
CA LEU A 296 2.73 -10.87 31.64
C LEU A 296 3.24 -12.22 31.12
N SER A 297 2.58 -13.31 31.46
CA SER A 297 2.86 -14.65 30.94
C SER A 297 1.57 -15.29 30.45
N ILE A 298 1.60 -15.89 29.26
CA ILE A 298 0.49 -16.63 28.67
C ILE A 298 0.94 -18.07 28.46
N THR A 299 0.28 -19.02 29.13
CA THR A 299 0.52 -20.44 28.93
C THR A 299 -0.20 -20.96 27.70
N GLN A 300 0.46 -21.90 26.97
CA GLN A 300 -0.06 -22.51 25.74
C GLN A 300 -0.55 -21.44 24.74
N PRO A 301 0.34 -20.54 24.28
CA PRO A 301 -0.03 -19.46 23.37
C PRO A 301 -0.43 -19.98 22.00
N GLN A 302 -1.47 -19.38 21.42
CA GLN A 302 -1.83 -19.59 20.02
C GLN A 302 -1.05 -18.60 19.16
N ARG A 303 -0.37 -19.10 18.12
CA ARG A 303 0.48 -18.29 17.23
C ARG A 303 -0.31 -17.74 16.06
N TRP A 304 -0.17 -16.45 15.80
CA TRP A 304 -0.63 -15.80 14.57
C TRP A 304 0.18 -16.31 13.37
N GLN A 305 -0.51 -16.62 12.27
CA GLN A 305 0.11 -17.10 11.03
C GLN A 305 -0.27 -16.22 9.85
N PRO A 306 0.61 -16.05 8.86
CA PRO A 306 0.24 -15.46 7.57
C PRO A 306 -0.87 -16.27 6.88
N VAL A 307 -1.69 -15.61 6.07
CA VAL A 307 -2.73 -16.24 5.27
C VAL A 307 -2.12 -17.35 4.39
N GLY A 308 -2.78 -18.51 4.39
CA GLY A 308 -2.30 -19.72 3.70
C GLY A 308 -1.42 -20.63 4.56
N TYR A 309 -1.01 -20.19 5.76
CA TYR A 309 -0.14 -20.97 6.67
C TYR A 309 -0.78 -21.31 8.02
N GLY A 310 -1.97 -20.80 8.30
CA GLY A 310 -2.70 -21.11 9.52
C GLY A 310 -3.70 -20.03 9.92
N ALA A 311 -4.15 -20.08 11.18
CA ALA A 311 -5.12 -19.14 11.74
C ALA A 311 -4.45 -17.83 12.23
N GLN A 312 -5.27 -16.81 12.47
CA GLN A 312 -4.87 -15.47 12.92
C GLN A 312 -5.42 -15.18 14.34
N PRO A 313 -5.04 -15.92 15.39
CA PRO A 313 -5.50 -15.66 16.74
C PRO A 313 -4.95 -14.32 17.23
N LEU A 314 -5.84 -13.47 17.75
CA LEU A 314 -5.50 -12.15 18.27
C LEU A 314 -5.88 -12.05 19.75
N TYR A 315 -4.99 -11.49 20.54
CA TYR A 315 -5.14 -11.22 21.95
C TYR A 315 -5.50 -9.77 22.16
N THR A 316 -6.38 -9.48 23.10
CA THR A 316 -6.64 -8.10 23.52
C THR A 316 -5.91 -7.83 24.83
N VAL A 317 -5.12 -6.77 24.90
CA VAL A 317 -4.49 -6.30 26.14
C VAL A 317 -5.08 -4.93 26.47
N ALA A 318 -5.81 -4.86 27.57
CA ALA A 318 -6.33 -3.63 28.14
C ALA A 318 -5.47 -3.21 29.33
N ALA A 319 -5.15 -1.92 29.43
CA ALA A 319 -4.47 -1.35 30.57
C ALA A 319 -5.35 -0.28 31.23
N THR A 320 -5.36 -0.23 32.57
CA THR A 320 -5.90 0.86 33.36
C THR A 320 -4.79 1.50 34.18
N LEU A 321 -4.78 2.83 34.22
CA LEU A 321 -3.95 3.63 35.11
C LEU A 321 -4.82 4.08 36.26
N ALA A 322 -4.42 3.78 37.51
CA ALA A 322 -5.08 4.30 38.68
C ALA A 322 -4.12 5.21 39.48
N ALA A 323 -4.62 6.35 39.93
CA ALA A 323 -3.96 7.27 40.85
C ALA A 323 -4.88 7.47 42.05
N LYS A 324 -4.32 7.54 43.26
CA LYS A 324 -5.08 7.69 44.53
C LYS A 324 -6.19 6.63 44.73
N GLY A 325 -6.05 5.45 44.11
CA GLY A 325 -7.04 4.37 44.16
C GLY A 325 -8.15 4.43 43.10
N GLU A 326 -8.27 5.52 42.35
CA GLU A 326 -9.27 5.71 41.28
C GLU A 326 -8.64 5.51 39.92
N VAL A 327 -9.39 4.90 38.96
CA VAL A 327 -8.94 4.77 37.59
C VAL A 327 -9.02 6.13 36.90
N VAL A 328 -7.89 6.65 36.44
CA VAL A 328 -7.76 7.97 35.81
C VAL A 328 -7.59 7.90 34.29
N ASP A 329 -7.14 6.76 33.74
CA ASP A 329 -7.02 6.57 32.29
C ASP A 329 -7.01 5.09 31.88
N GLN A 330 -7.24 4.81 30.62
CA GLN A 330 -7.22 3.45 30.06
C GLN A 330 -6.71 3.42 28.64
N ALA A 331 -6.14 2.28 28.23
CA ALA A 331 -5.70 2.01 26.88
C ALA A 331 -5.98 0.56 26.48
N ARG A 332 -6.03 0.27 25.19
CA ARG A 332 -6.24 -1.08 24.66
C ARG A 332 -5.35 -1.29 23.44
N ARG A 333 -4.80 -2.51 23.32
CA ARG A 333 -4.08 -3.00 22.13
C ARG A 333 -4.61 -4.36 21.72
N GLN A 334 -4.62 -4.63 20.43
CA GLN A 334 -4.76 -5.98 19.89
C GLN A 334 -3.39 -6.44 19.40
N ILE A 335 -2.97 -7.63 19.78
CA ILE A 335 -1.67 -8.21 19.44
C ILE A 335 -1.85 -9.62 18.89
N GLY A 336 -0.91 -10.08 18.08
CA GLY A 336 -0.78 -11.48 17.67
C GLY A 336 0.61 -12.00 18.03
N LEU A 337 0.65 -13.19 18.60
CA LEU A 337 1.92 -13.79 19.05
C LEU A 337 2.59 -14.54 17.89
N ARG A 338 3.77 -14.11 17.51
CA ARG A 338 4.54 -14.73 16.43
C ARG A 338 6.04 -14.46 16.59
N THR A 339 6.86 -15.27 15.97
CA THR A 339 8.26 -14.91 15.68
C THR A 339 8.36 -14.50 14.21
N VAL A 340 9.18 -13.49 13.91
CA VAL A 340 9.55 -13.11 12.55
C VAL A 340 11.05 -12.84 12.51
N THR A 341 11.72 -13.41 11.52
CA THR A 341 13.10 -13.11 11.20
C THR A 341 13.26 -12.89 9.71
N LEU A 342 14.20 -12.05 9.34
CA LEU A 342 14.63 -11.86 7.96
C LEU A 342 15.91 -12.69 7.78
N ASP A 343 15.86 -13.73 6.96
CA ASP A 343 17.06 -14.49 6.56
C ASP A 343 17.87 -13.64 5.58
N ARG A 344 19.12 -13.34 5.99
CA ARG A 344 20.06 -12.52 5.22
C ARG A 344 21.37 -13.26 4.94
N LYS A 345 21.41 -14.55 5.28
CA LYS A 345 22.62 -15.36 5.10
C LYS A 345 23.01 -15.42 3.62
N ASP A 346 24.25 -15.17 3.34
CA ASP A 346 24.84 -15.22 1.98
C ASP A 346 24.08 -14.32 0.97
N GLY A 347 23.66 -13.13 1.42
CA GLY A 347 22.91 -12.15 0.64
C GLY A 347 21.42 -12.45 0.49
N ALA A 348 20.91 -13.52 1.09
CA ALA A 348 19.49 -13.85 1.06
C ALA A 348 18.60 -12.70 1.56
N PHE A 349 17.34 -12.73 1.16
CA PHE A 349 16.29 -11.86 1.69
C PHE A 349 14.98 -12.64 1.75
N GLY A 350 14.72 -13.28 2.88
CA GLY A 350 13.58 -14.17 3.05
C GLY A 350 12.95 -14.05 4.42
N PHE A 351 11.62 -14.00 4.49
CA PHE A 351 10.89 -13.96 5.74
C PHE A 351 10.69 -15.35 6.30
N VAL A 352 11.03 -15.53 7.57
CA VAL A 352 10.74 -16.76 8.34
C VAL A 352 9.76 -16.41 9.46
N VAL A 353 8.53 -16.90 9.39
CA VAL A 353 7.48 -16.67 10.39
C VAL A 353 7.21 -17.96 11.14
N ASN A 354 7.33 -17.94 12.46
CA ASN A 354 7.18 -19.11 13.33
C ASN A 354 8.02 -20.32 12.88
N GLY A 355 9.22 -20.07 12.37
CA GLY A 355 10.12 -21.10 11.88
C GLY A 355 9.83 -21.56 10.43
N THR A 356 8.78 -21.05 9.79
CA THR A 356 8.42 -21.42 8.41
C THR A 356 8.92 -20.35 7.43
N PRO A 357 9.75 -20.70 6.43
CA PRO A 357 10.16 -19.77 5.39
C PRO A 357 8.97 -19.50 4.44
N ILE A 358 8.65 -18.23 4.27
CA ILE A 358 7.50 -17.76 3.49
C ILE A 358 7.98 -17.17 2.16
N PHE A 359 7.44 -17.65 1.04
CA PHE A 359 7.54 -16.91 -0.21
C PHE A 359 6.54 -15.75 -0.18
N ALA A 360 7.02 -14.52 -0.17
CA ALA A 360 6.17 -13.34 -0.17
C ALA A 360 5.54 -13.13 -1.56
N LYS A 361 4.21 -13.08 -1.60
CA LYS A 361 3.38 -12.89 -2.79
C LYS A 361 2.54 -11.65 -2.59
N GLY A 362 2.68 -10.64 -3.44
CA GLY A 362 1.90 -9.44 -3.21
C GLY A 362 2.17 -8.30 -4.17
N ALA A 363 1.88 -7.11 -3.69
CA ALA A 363 2.06 -5.88 -4.45
C ALA A 363 2.38 -4.70 -3.52
N ASN A 364 2.84 -3.62 -4.14
CA ASN A 364 3.05 -2.34 -3.49
C ASN A 364 1.74 -1.57 -3.36
N LEU A 365 1.46 -1.07 -2.18
CA LEU A 365 0.32 -0.22 -1.87
C LEU A 365 0.78 1.24 -1.86
N ILE A 366 0.27 2.04 -2.79
CA ILE A 366 0.38 3.49 -2.74
C ILE A 366 -0.79 4.08 -1.93
N PRO A 367 -0.81 5.38 -1.58
CA PRO A 367 -1.98 5.97 -0.92
C PRO A 367 -3.29 5.63 -1.63
N PHE A 368 -4.37 5.53 -0.86
CA PHE A 368 -5.69 5.14 -1.41
C PHE A 368 -6.35 6.25 -2.23
N ASP A 369 -6.00 7.51 -1.94
CA ASP A 369 -6.62 8.70 -2.54
C ASP A 369 -5.65 9.88 -2.47
N SER A 370 -5.74 10.79 -3.43
CA SER A 370 -5.01 12.06 -3.37
C SER A 370 -5.47 12.94 -2.20
N PHE A 371 -6.66 12.68 -1.67
CA PHE A 371 -7.22 13.32 -0.47
C PHE A 371 -7.39 12.30 0.66
N PRO A 372 -6.40 12.09 1.52
CA PRO A 372 -6.42 11.00 2.53
C PRO A 372 -7.67 10.96 3.42
N ALA A 373 -8.26 12.12 3.73
CA ALA A 373 -9.46 12.20 4.57
C ALA A 373 -10.73 11.59 3.92
N ARG A 374 -10.72 11.28 2.61
CA ARG A 374 -11.83 10.58 1.95
C ARG A 374 -11.77 9.07 2.11
N VAL A 375 -10.64 8.54 2.55
CA VAL A 375 -10.44 7.09 2.68
C VAL A 375 -11.27 6.55 3.83
N THR A 376 -12.08 5.53 3.54
CA THR A 376 -12.96 4.89 4.52
C THR A 376 -12.44 3.51 4.91
N ALA A 377 -12.88 3.00 6.06
CA ALA A 377 -12.61 1.61 6.46
C ALA A 377 -13.12 0.61 5.41
N GLN A 378 -14.26 0.91 4.75
CA GLN A 378 -14.81 0.07 3.68
C GLN A 378 -13.89 0.03 2.45
N THR A 379 -13.30 1.16 2.05
CA THR A 379 -12.35 1.24 0.93
C THR A 379 -11.12 0.37 1.22
N MET A 380 -10.55 0.51 2.42
CA MET A 380 -9.39 -0.29 2.86
C MET A 380 -9.73 -1.78 2.90
N GLN A 381 -10.87 -2.15 3.50
CA GLN A 381 -11.32 -3.54 3.58
C GLN A 381 -11.52 -4.16 2.19
N SER A 382 -12.13 -3.42 1.26
CA SER A 382 -12.38 -3.90 -0.09
C SER A 382 -11.08 -4.22 -0.83
N LEU A 383 -10.07 -3.34 -0.73
CA LEU A 383 -8.77 -3.52 -1.37
C LEU A 383 -7.97 -4.67 -0.73
N LEU A 384 -7.93 -4.76 0.61
CA LEU A 384 -7.24 -5.87 1.29
C LEU A 384 -7.93 -7.22 1.00
N THR A 385 -9.26 -7.23 0.91
CA THR A 385 -10.02 -8.42 0.50
C THR A 385 -9.66 -8.83 -0.94
N ALA A 386 -9.62 -7.86 -1.86
CA ALA A 386 -9.20 -8.11 -3.24
C ALA A 386 -7.79 -8.72 -3.31
N ALA A 387 -6.84 -8.19 -2.55
CA ALA A 387 -5.48 -8.73 -2.48
C ALA A 387 -5.45 -10.18 -1.95
N ARG A 388 -6.14 -10.45 -0.84
CA ARG A 388 -6.24 -11.80 -0.26
C ARG A 388 -6.89 -12.79 -1.25
N ASP A 389 -7.95 -12.38 -1.93
CA ASP A 389 -8.74 -13.24 -2.84
C ASP A 389 -7.97 -13.65 -4.11
N VAL A 390 -6.84 -13.00 -4.38
CA VAL A 390 -5.91 -13.38 -5.45
C VAL A 390 -4.61 -14.03 -4.92
N ASN A 391 -4.67 -14.60 -3.72
CA ASN A 391 -3.58 -15.36 -3.08
C ASN A 391 -2.36 -14.53 -2.67
N MET A 392 -2.50 -13.22 -2.50
CA MET A 392 -1.47 -12.40 -1.88
C MET A 392 -1.38 -12.68 -0.38
N ASN A 393 -0.16 -12.67 0.15
CA ASN A 393 0.11 -12.81 1.58
C ASN A 393 0.94 -11.64 2.15
N MET A 394 1.35 -10.69 1.29
CA MET A 394 2.11 -9.50 1.70
C MET A 394 1.66 -8.25 0.94
N ILE A 395 1.64 -7.13 1.65
CA ILE A 395 1.43 -5.79 1.08
C ILE A 395 2.58 -4.90 1.56
N ARG A 396 3.26 -4.21 0.63
CA ARG A 396 4.22 -3.17 1.00
C ARG A 396 3.54 -1.81 1.00
N VAL A 397 3.53 -1.14 2.16
CA VAL A 397 3.09 0.25 2.29
C VAL A 397 4.25 1.16 1.90
N TRP A 398 4.15 1.76 0.73
CA TRP A 398 5.21 2.50 0.06
C TRP A 398 5.55 3.84 0.75
N GLY A 399 6.85 4.17 0.80
CA GLY A 399 7.41 5.26 1.59
C GLY A 399 7.15 6.69 1.10
N GLY A 400 6.67 6.89 -0.12
CA GLY A 400 6.32 8.23 -0.61
C GLY A 400 4.93 8.72 -0.16
N GLY A 401 4.19 7.89 0.60
CA GLY A 401 2.83 8.13 1.06
C GLY A 401 2.74 8.71 2.48
N TYR A 402 1.86 8.14 3.26
CA TYR A 402 1.63 8.47 4.67
C TYR A 402 1.36 7.20 5.49
N TYR A 403 1.62 7.25 6.81
CA TYR A 403 1.26 6.14 7.70
C TYR A 403 -0.26 6.01 7.75
N LEU A 404 -0.76 4.80 7.42
CA LEU A 404 -2.19 4.54 7.33
C LEU A 404 -2.88 4.57 8.71
N ASP A 405 -4.20 4.53 8.72
CA ASP A 405 -4.99 4.46 9.94
C ASP A 405 -4.87 3.08 10.61
N ASP A 406 -5.04 3.02 11.92
CA ASP A 406 -4.94 1.78 12.70
C ASP A 406 -5.86 0.69 12.15
N SER A 407 -7.02 1.06 11.62
CA SER A 407 -7.99 0.12 11.03
C SER A 407 -7.42 -0.68 9.84
N PHE A 408 -6.48 -0.11 9.06
CA PHE A 408 -5.80 -0.86 8.00
C PHE A 408 -4.98 -2.02 8.57
N TYR A 409 -4.16 -1.74 9.57
CA TYR A 409 -3.30 -2.75 10.20
C TYR A 409 -4.12 -3.79 10.96
N GLU A 410 -5.17 -3.36 11.67
CA GLU A 410 -6.12 -4.28 12.31
C GLU A 410 -6.80 -5.23 11.31
N MET A 411 -7.14 -4.75 10.12
CA MET A 411 -7.67 -5.60 9.04
C MET A 411 -6.61 -6.56 8.52
N ALA A 412 -5.37 -6.09 8.30
CA ALA A 412 -4.26 -6.93 7.89
C ALA A 412 -3.97 -8.03 8.91
N ASP A 413 -4.00 -7.70 10.22
CA ASP A 413 -3.85 -8.65 11.32
C ASP A 413 -4.91 -9.76 11.25
N ARG A 414 -6.18 -9.37 11.10
CA ARG A 414 -7.31 -10.33 11.01
C ARG A 414 -7.29 -11.17 9.74
N MET A 415 -6.78 -10.62 8.64
CA MET A 415 -6.72 -11.31 7.34
C MET A 415 -5.45 -12.16 7.17
N GLY A 416 -4.46 -12.02 8.05
CA GLY A 416 -3.18 -12.69 7.93
C GLY A 416 -2.28 -12.13 6.82
N LEU A 417 -2.53 -10.90 6.38
CA LEU A 417 -1.69 -10.25 5.39
C LEU A 417 -0.45 -9.66 6.07
N MET A 418 0.73 -10.10 5.67
CA MET A 418 1.98 -9.49 6.10
C MET A 418 2.08 -8.07 5.55
N VAL A 419 2.60 -7.16 6.35
CA VAL A 419 2.84 -5.77 5.96
C VAL A 419 4.33 -5.48 6.00
N TRP A 420 4.85 -5.02 4.88
CA TRP A 420 6.14 -4.36 4.76
C TRP A 420 5.89 -2.86 4.90
N GLN A 421 6.38 -2.24 5.97
CA GLN A 421 6.13 -0.83 6.27
C GLN A 421 7.35 0.02 6.00
N ASP A 422 7.28 0.90 5.01
CA ASP A 422 8.28 1.94 4.83
C ASP A 422 8.04 3.12 5.78
N PHE A 423 9.10 3.77 6.24
CA PHE A 423 9.02 5.14 6.72
C PHE A 423 8.77 6.09 5.55
N MET A 424 8.11 7.21 5.83
CA MET A 424 7.61 8.11 4.79
C MET A 424 8.70 8.98 4.16
N PHE A 425 9.55 8.32 3.36
CA PHE A 425 10.57 8.90 2.50
C PHE A 425 10.52 8.22 1.13
N GLY A 426 10.44 9.01 0.07
CA GLY A 426 10.44 8.52 -1.32
C GLY A 426 11.42 9.34 -2.15
N GLY A 427 12.43 8.72 -2.75
CA GLY A 427 13.39 9.21 -3.73
C GLY A 427 14.15 10.51 -3.44
N ALA A 428 13.54 11.49 -2.78
CA ALA A 428 14.14 12.79 -2.51
C ALA A 428 15.29 12.72 -1.51
N VAL A 429 16.40 13.40 -1.79
CA VAL A 429 17.53 13.53 -0.86
C VAL A 429 17.10 14.29 0.38
N THR A 430 17.53 13.84 1.57
CA THR A 430 17.09 14.41 2.85
C THR A 430 18.06 15.46 3.39
N PRO A 431 17.57 16.50 4.10
CA PRO A 431 18.41 17.46 4.81
C PRO A 431 19.33 16.77 5.83
N PRO A 432 20.64 17.15 5.86
CA PRO A 432 21.60 16.54 6.78
C PRO A 432 21.63 17.21 8.16
N ASP A 433 20.81 18.22 8.42
CA ASP A 433 20.84 19.00 9.65
C ASP A 433 20.22 18.28 10.86
N ALA A 434 20.62 18.71 12.07
CA ALA A 434 20.20 18.08 13.31
C ALA A 434 18.71 18.33 13.62
N ALA A 435 18.17 19.49 13.26
CA ALA A 435 16.77 19.85 13.53
C ALA A 435 15.83 18.96 12.73
N PHE A 436 16.14 18.74 11.43
CA PHE A 436 15.37 17.82 10.59
C PHE A 436 15.39 16.39 11.15
N ARG A 437 16.59 15.90 11.53
CA ARG A 437 16.72 14.54 12.13
C ARG A 437 15.97 14.41 13.44
N GLU A 438 15.97 15.43 14.31
CA GLU A 438 15.21 15.39 15.56
C GLU A 438 13.71 15.38 15.31
N ASN A 439 13.22 16.17 14.36
CA ASN A 439 11.81 16.16 13.98
C ASN A 439 11.38 14.75 13.45
N VAL A 440 12.23 14.13 12.63
CA VAL A 440 12.00 12.75 12.15
C VAL A 440 12.12 11.74 13.29
N ARG A 441 13.04 11.93 14.25
CA ARG A 441 13.17 11.02 15.41
C ARG A 441 11.86 10.95 16.21
N VAL A 442 11.27 12.11 16.48
CA VAL A 442 9.99 12.17 17.20
C VAL A 442 8.86 11.54 16.39
N GLU A 443 8.79 11.81 15.06
CA GLU A 443 7.85 11.17 14.16
C GLU A 443 7.99 9.64 14.21
N ALA A 444 9.20 9.13 14.04
CA ALA A 444 9.47 7.69 14.02
C ALA A 444 9.11 7.02 15.35
N ASP A 445 9.48 7.64 16.46
CA ASP A 445 9.16 7.16 17.80
C ASP A 445 7.63 7.10 18.03
N GLU A 446 6.89 8.13 17.61
CA GLU A 446 5.42 8.13 17.68
C GLU A 446 4.78 7.06 16.80
N GLN A 447 5.22 6.94 15.54
CA GLN A 447 4.58 6.04 14.57
C GLN A 447 4.92 4.57 14.85
N VAL A 448 6.17 4.25 15.22
CA VAL A 448 6.52 2.87 15.58
C VAL A 448 5.86 2.45 16.90
N ALA A 449 5.78 3.35 17.89
CA ALA A 449 5.04 3.06 19.12
C ALA A 449 3.53 2.85 18.88
N ARG A 450 2.96 3.49 17.85
CA ARG A 450 1.56 3.29 17.45
C ARG A 450 1.34 1.96 16.76
N LEU A 451 2.25 1.57 15.88
CA LEU A 451 2.05 0.46 14.94
C LEU A 451 2.82 -0.82 15.30
N GLY A 452 3.83 -0.75 16.17
CA GLY A 452 4.76 -1.85 16.43
C GLY A 452 4.14 -3.11 17.07
N ASP A 453 2.94 -3.01 17.60
CA ASP A 453 2.21 -4.13 18.23
C ASP A 453 1.43 -4.98 17.20
N HIS A 454 1.29 -4.52 15.94
CA HIS A 454 0.58 -5.26 14.89
C HIS A 454 1.36 -6.47 14.42
N PRO A 455 0.83 -7.72 14.55
CA PRO A 455 1.53 -8.92 14.10
C PRO A 455 1.71 -8.97 12.58
N SER A 456 0.90 -8.27 11.82
CA SER A 456 1.02 -8.16 10.36
C SER A 456 2.30 -7.46 9.92
N ILE A 457 2.84 -6.49 10.67
CA ILE A 457 4.07 -5.78 10.29
C ILE A 457 5.26 -6.71 10.52
N VAL A 458 5.85 -7.17 9.41
CA VAL A 458 6.98 -8.13 9.43
C VAL A 458 8.33 -7.49 9.15
N ILE A 459 8.35 -6.25 8.66
CA ILE A 459 9.57 -5.47 8.42
C ILE A 459 9.25 -3.97 8.40
N TRP A 460 10.21 -3.18 8.86
CA TRP A 460 10.28 -1.74 8.65
C TRP A 460 11.42 -1.42 7.70
N THR A 461 11.22 -0.46 6.80
CA THR A 461 12.29 0.04 5.92
C THR A 461 12.40 1.55 5.98
N GLY A 462 13.64 2.05 6.00
CA GLY A 462 13.92 3.47 6.25
C GLY A 462 13.40 4.40 5.16
N ASN A 463 13.40 3.95 3.90
CA ASN A 463 12.97 4.79 2.77
C ASN A 463 12.68 3.95 1.52
N ASN A 464 11.97 4.56 0.58
CA ASN A 464 11.89 4.11 -0.80
C ASN A 464 12.92 4.85 -1.65
N GLU A 465 13.88 4.13 -2.23
CA GLU A 465 14.83 4.55 -3.27
C GLU A 465 15.75 5.74 -2.96
N VAL A 466 15.74 6.31 -1.74
CA VAL A 466 16.62 7.44 -1.41
C VAL A 466 18.09 7.05 -1.44
N LEU A 467 18.43 5.91 -0.83
CA LEU A 467 19.81 5.43 -0.78
C LEU A 467 20.27 4.84 -2.12
N SER A 468 19.43 4.03 -2.77
CA SER A 468 19.75 3.47 -4.10
C SER A 468 19.82 4.55 -5.17
N GLY A 469 18.93 5.54 -5.13
CA GLY A 469 18.96 6.70 -6.00
C GLY A 469 20.24 7.52 -5.80
N TRP A 470 20.64 7.77 -4.55
CA TRP A 470 21.90 8.45 -4.24
C TRP A 470 23.11 7.78 -4.90
N GLU A 471 23.15 6.46 -4.94
CA GLU A 471 24.23 5.70 -5.56
C GLU A 471 24.09 5.58 -7.08
N ASN A 472 22.90 5.36 -7.61
CA ASN A 472 22.72 4.86 -8.97
C ASN A 472 22.16 5.89 -9.95
N TRP A 473 21.31 6.84 -9.51
CA TRP A 473 20.60 7.72 -10.44
C TRP A 473 21.49 8.78 -11.06
N SER A 474 21.30 9.05 -12.33
CA SER A 474 22.14 9.95 -13.12
C SER A 474 22.13 11.39 -12.63
N ASP A 475 20.95 11.89 -12.25
CA ASP A 475 20.77 13.23 -11.69
C ASP A 475 21.41 13.38 -10.30
N ARG A 476 21.36 12.34 -9.48
CA ARG A 476 22.06 12.30 -8.18
C ARG A 476 23.59 12.28 -8.36
N LYS A 477 24.08 11.56 -9.37
CA LYS A 477 25.51 11.60 -9.74
C LYS A 477 25.92 13.00 -10.21
N ALA A 478 25.11 13.67 -11.01
CA ALA A 478 25.34 15.04 -11.41
C ALA A 478 25.33 16.01 -10.21
N TYR A 479 24.40 15.85 -9.30
CA TYR A 479 24.30 16.63 -8.07
C TYR A 479 25.53 16.41 -7.16
N LYS A 480 25.95 15.16 -6.94
CA LYS A 480 27.16 14.82 -6.19
C LYS A 480 28.39 15.55 -6.76
N LYS A 481 28.50 15.57 -8.09
CA LYS A 481 29.61 16.31 -8.76
C LYS A 481 29.52 17.81 -8.49
N ALA A 482 28.31 18.41 -8.48
CA ALA A 482 28.14 19.84 -8.27
C ALA A 482 28.47 20.31 -6.84
N ILE A 483 28.17 19.47 -5.83
CA ILE A 483 28.42 19.81 -4.41
C ILE A 483 29.83 19.45 -3.94
N GLY A 484 30.61 18.69 -4.71
CA GLY A 484 31.96 18.27 -4.39
C GLY A 484 32.06 17.24 -3.24
N PRO A 485 33.30 16.79 -2.88
CA PRO A 485 33.53 15.74 -1.89
C PRO A 485 32.95 16.06 -0.50
N ASP A 486 33.19 17.26 0.03
CA ASP A 486 32.73 17.67 1.37
C ASP A 486 31.16 17.69 1.43
N GLY A 487 30.53 18.16 0.36
CA GLY A 487 29.06 18.13 0.24
C GLY A 487 28.52 16.71 0.18
N GLN A 488 29.19 15.82 -0.56
CA GLN A 488 28.81 14.41 -0.65
C GLN A 488 28.93 13.72 0.72
N GLU A 489 30.04 13.91 1.42
CA GLU A 489 30.26 13.35 2.74
C GLU A 489 29.24 13.85 3.75
N ARG A 490 28.97 15.15 3.78
CA ARG A 490 27.99 15.75 4.68
C ARG A 490 26.57 15.21 4.47
N ILE A 491 26.12 15.11 3.22
CA ILE A 491 24.76 14.61 2.90
C ILE A 491 24.71 13.10 3.09
N GLY A 492 25.69 12.34 2.58
CA GLY A 492 25.74 10.88 2.74
C GLY A 492 25.76 10.45 4.20
N THR A 493 26.57 11.10 5.03
CA THR A 493 26.61 10.87 6.49
C THR A 493 25.29 11.24 7.13
N GLY A 494 24.66 12.37 6.72
CA GLY A 494 23.36 12.78 7.22
C GLY A 494 22.28 11.73 6.96
N MET A 495 22.25 11.17 5.76
CA MET A 495 21.31 10.08 5.39
C MET A 495 21.64 8.78 6.14
N ALA A 496 22.90 8.40 6.27
CA ALA A 496 23.29 7.21 7.03
C ALA A 496 22.87 7.33 8.50
N VAL A 497 23.11 8.48 9.13
CA VAL A 497 22.65 8.73 10.52
C VAL A 497 21.12 8.67 10.61
N LEU A 498 20.40 9.25 9.66
CA LEU A 498 18.95 9.25 9.66
C LEU A 498 18.39 7.83 9.51
N PHE A 499 18.76 7.15 8.44
CA PHE A 499 18.17 5.87 8.07
C PHE A 499 18.71 4.70 8.89
N ASP A 500 19.97 4.72 9.32
CA ASP A 500 20.54 3.60 10.07
C ASP A 500 20.50 3.79 11.59
N ARG A 501 20.71 4.99 12.12
CA ARG A 501 20.71 5.21 13.57
C ARG A 501 19.36 5.67 14.10
N VAL A 502 18.78 6.72 13.51
CA VAL A 502 17.56 7.33 14.04
C VAL A 502 16.36 6.39 13.84
N LEU A 503 16.11 5.95 12.61
CA LEU A 503 14.94 5.11 12.31
C LEU A 503 15.11 3.69 12.87
N ARG A 504 16.27 3.07 12.70
CA ARG A 504 16.56 1.75 13.30
C ARG A 504 16.44 1.80 14.83
N GLY A 505 16.90 2.87 15.45
CA GLY A 505 16.77 3.09 16.89
C GLY A 505 15.31 3.15 17.34
N ALA A 506 14.45 3.86 16.61
CA ALA A 506 13.02 3.94 16.90
C ALA A 506 12.34 2.56 16.79
N VAL A 507 12.67 1.77 15.77
CA VAL A 507 12.15 0.40 15.62
C VAL A 507 12.64 -0.50 16.74
N THR A 508 13.92 -0.48 17.05
CA THR A 508 14.50 -1.29 18.14
C THR A 508 13.84 -0.98 19.49
N ALA A 509 13.54 0.30 19.75
CA ALA A 509 12.93 0.73 21.01
C ALA A 509 11.44 0.40 21.11
N ASN A 510 10.67 0.48 20.01
CA ASN A 510 9.22 0.44 20.06
C ASN A 510 8.60 -0.82 19.40
N SER A 511 9.37 -1.55 18.56
CA SER A 511 8.94 -2.80 17.93
C SER A 511 10.08 -3.82 17.95
N PRO A 512 10.58 -4.18 19.14
CA PRO A 512 11.70 -5.09 19.29
C PRO A 512 11.37 -6.45 18.67
N GLY A 513 12.33 -7.03 17.95
CA GLY A 513 12.14 -8.31 17.25
C GLY A 513 11.47 -8.20 15.87
N THR A 514 11.07 -7.01 15.41
CA THR A 514 10.69 -6.80 14.01
C THR A 514 11.93 -6.39 13.19
N PRO A 515 12.21 -7.07 12.07
CA PRO A 515 13.31 -6.72 11.18
C PRO A 515 13.27 -5.27 10.70
N TYR A 516 14.44 -4.70 10.45
CA TYR A 516 14.60 -3.36 9.90
C TYR A 516 15.66 -3.34 8.81
N MET A 517 15.40 -2.63 7.69
CA MET A 517 16.35 -2.32 6.63
C MET A 517 16.44 -0.79 6.42
N PRO A 518 17.61 -0.22 6.11
CA PRO A 518 17.77 1.23 5.97
C PRO A 518 17.06 1.82 4.75
N GLY A 519 16.64 1.01 3.79
CA GLY A 519 15.89 1.39 2.59
C GLY A 519 15.33 0.20 1.84
N SER A 520 14.65 0.47 0.76
CA SER A 520 14.23 -0.48 -0.29
C SER A 520 14.42 0.21 -1.65
N PRO A 521 15.24 -0.37 -2.58
CA PRO A 521 16.05 -1.56 -2.39
C PRO A 521 17.24 -1.30 -1.45
N SER A 522 17.70 -2.37 -0.77
CA SER A 522 18.82 -2.26 0.17
C SER A 522 19.56 -3.59 0.36
N SER A 523 20.88 -3.52 0.44
CA SER A 523 21.73 -4.61 0.91
C SER A 523 22.13 -4.48 2.39
N ASP A 524 21.58 -3.50 3.12
CA ASP A 524 22.00 -3.10 4.48
C ASP A 524 23.49 -2.80 4.58
N TYR A 525 24.06 -2.15 3.56
CA TYR A 525 25.47 -1.82 3.39
C TYR A 525 26.41 -3.04 3.20
N GLU A 526 25.89 -4.25 2.99
CA GLU A 526 26.69 -5.47 2.83
C GLU A 526 27.09 -5.78 1.37
N GLY A 527 26.98 -4.82 0.46
CA GLY A 527 27.34 -4.99 -0.95
C GLY A 527 26.62 -4.01 -1.86
N PRO A 528 26.70 -4.22 -3.17
CA PRO A 528 26.01 -3.35 -4.11
C PRO A 528 24.49 -3.44 -3.91
N VAL A 529 23.83 -2.28 -3.94
CA VAL A 529 22.38 -2.15 -3.83
C VAL A 529 21.72 -2.33 -5.19
N ASP A 530 20.48 -2.83 -5.19
CA ASP A 530 19.64 -3.01 -6.38
C ASP A 530 20.20 -4.01 -7.39
N THR A 531 20.62 -5.17 -6.88
CA THR A 531 21.19 -6.27 -7.68
C THR A 531 20.55 -7.62 -7.33
N ASP A 532 20.81 -8.65 -8.14
CA ASP A 532 20.33 -10.02 -7.84
C ASP A 532 21.10 -10.69 -6.70
N ALA A 533 22.25 -10.14 -6.31
CA ALA A 533 23.17 -10.80 -5.39
C ALA A 533 22.76 -10.67 -3.93
N ASN A 534 22.24 -9.51 -3.51
CA ASN A 534 22.00 -9.17 -2.12
C ASN A 534 20.73 -8.38 -1.93
N GLY A 535 20.01 -8.66 -0.84
CA GLY A 535 18.89 -7.84 -0.39
C GLY A 535 17.69 -7.88 -1.32
N ASP A 536 16.97 -6.79 -1.38
CA ASP A 536 15.83 -6.63 -2.28
C ASP A 536 16.16 -5.80 -3.51
N ARG A 537 15.36 -5.93 -4.56
CA ARG A 537 15.59 -5.32 -5.86
C ARG A 537 14.35 -4.62 -6.40
N HIS A 538 14.56 -3.44 -7.03
CA HIS A 538 13.60 -2.75 -7.88
C HIS A 538 14.00 -2.92 -9.35
N PHE A 539 13.23 -3.66 -10.14
CA PHE A 539 13.59 -4.01 -11.52
C PHE A 539 12.75 -3.24 -12.53
N TRP A 540 13.30 -2.13 -13.03
CA TRP A 540 12.63 -1.23 -13.96
C TRP A 540 13.15 -1.31 -15.40
N ASP A 541 14.07 -2.22 -15.71
CA ASP A 541 14.68 -2.37 -17.04
C ASP A 541 13.64 -2.63 -18.13
N VAL A 542 12.60 -3.42 -17.82
CA VAL A 542 11.53 -3.68 -18.78
C VAL A 542 10.74 -2.40 -19.01
N TRP A 543 9.96 -1.93 -18.04
CA TRP A 543 9.06 -0.81 -18.30
C TRP A 543 9.79 0.51 -18.57
N SER A 544 10.63 0.97 -17.65
CA SER A 544 11.35 2.25 -17.77
C SER A 544 12.50 2.16 -18.76
N GLY A 545 13.21 1.04 -18.78
CA GLY A 545 14.34 0.78 -19.69
C GLY A 545 13.95 0.36 -21.09
N SER A 546 12.67 0.14 -21.40
CA SER A 546 12.18 -0.30 -22.73
C SER A 546 12.72 -1.66 -23.20
N LYS A 547 13.15 -2.51 -22.26
CA LYS A 547 13.61 -3.86 -22.59
C LYS A 547 12.44 -4.77 -22.96
N PRO A 548 12.65 -5.81 -23.74
CA PRO A 548 11.63 -6.84 -23.99
C PRO A 548 11.11 -7.44 -22.68
N VAL A 549 9.84 -7.87 -22.68
CA VAL A 549 9.21 -8.48 -21.50
C VAL A 549 9.97 -9.74 -21.03
N GLU A 550 10.55 -10.47 -21.96
CA GLU A 550 11.35 -11.67 -21.73
C GLU A 550 12.59 -11.40 -20.86
N ASN A 551 13.03 -10.14 -20.72
CA ASN A 551 14.13 -9.74 -19.84
C ASN A 551 13.83 -10.05 -18.35
N TYR A 552 12.57 -10.22 -17.95
CA TYR A 552 12.26 -10.71 -16.62
C TYR A 552 12.83 -12.11 -16.36
N LEU A 553 13.04 -12.93 -17.40
CA LEU A 553 13.62 -14.27 -17.29
C LEU A 553 15.16 -14.26 -17.09
N ASP A 554 15.79 -13.09 -17.12
CA ASP A 554 17.25 -12.94 -16.93
C ASP A 554 17.64 -12.70 -15.47
N SER A 555 16.68 -12.56 -14.56
CA SER A 555 16.91 -12.10 -13.19
C SER A 555 16.22 -12.98 -12.15
N CYS A 556 17.03 -13.56 -11.25
CA CYS A 556 16.55 -14.26 -10.05
C CYS A 556 17.06 -13.52 -8.79
N PRO A 557 16.50 -12.34 -8.44
CA PRO A 557 16.95 -11.57 -7.28
C PRO A 557 16.62 -12.32 -5.98
N ARG A 558 17.29 -11.94 -4.89
CA ARG A 558 16.95 -12.51 -3.57
C ARG A 558 15.51 -12.20 -3.15
N PHE A 559 15.06 -11.01 -3.49
CA PHE A 559 13.67 -10.59 -3.31
C PHE A 559 13.33 -9.49 -4.34
N MET A 560 12.27 -9.67 -5.09
CA MET A 560 11.79 -8.66 -6.03
C MET A 560 10.73 -7.79 -5.35
N SER A 561 11.13 -6.64 -4.82
CA SER A 561 10.25 -5.73 -4.07
C SER A 561 9.51 -4.74 -4.96
N GLU A 562 10.05 -4.41 -6.16
CA GLU A 562 9.35 -3.65 -7.19
C GLU A 562 9.71 -4.11 -8.60
N TYR A 563 8.70 -4.25 -9.44
CA TYR A 563 8.72 -4.39 -10.89
C TYR A 563 7.32 -4.15 -11.40
N GLY A 564 7.16 -3.66 -12.61
CA GLY A 564 5.81 -3.30 -13.02
C GLY A 564 5.65 -3.09 -14.51
N PHE A 565 4.37 -2.99 -14.92
CA PHE A 565 3.97 -2.73 -16.29
C PHE A 565 2.66 -1.94 -16.29
N GLN A 566 2.54 -0.86 -17.09
CA GLN A 566 1.32 -0.05 -17.12
C GLN A 566 0.24 -0.66 -18.02
N SER A 567 -1.01 -0.29 -17.72
CA SER A 567 -2.15 -0.43 -18.64
C SER A 567 -3.19 0.64 -18.40
N MET A 568 -4.10 0.80 -19.35
CA MET A 568 -5.30 1.62 -19.19
C MET A 568 -6.19 1.05 -18.09
N PRO A 569 -6.92 1.89 -17.32
CA PRO A 569 -7.96 1.44 -16.40
C PRO A 569 -9.19 0.90 -17.17
N ALA A 570 -10.20 0.42 -16.47
CA ALA A 570 -11.43 -0.06 -17.09
C ALA A 570 -12.13 1.04 -17.87
N MET A 571 -12.84 0.67 -18.95
CA MET A 571 -13.57 1.65 -19.80
C MET A 571 -14.58 2.49 -18.99
N ALA A 572 -15.21 1.92 -17.97
CA ALA A 572 -16.12 2.64 -17.09
C ALA A 572 -15.40 3.76 -16.32
N THR A 573 -14.21 3.48 -15.77
CA THR A 573 -13.35 4.45 -15.08
C THR A 573 -12.89 5.54 -16.03
N ILE A 574 -12.46 5.18 -17.26
CA ILE A 574 -12.10 6.18 -18.29
C ILE A 574 -13.28 7.10 -18.59
N ARG A 575 -14.47 6.54 -18.78
CA ARG A 575 -15.68 7.35 -19.02
C ARG A 575 -16.05 8.25 -17.84
N GLY A 576 -15.73 7.83 -16.63
CA GLY A 576 -15.92 8.62 -15.41
C GLY A 576 -15.16 9.94 -15.46
N PHE A 577 -13.88 9.92 -15.80
CA PHE A 577 -13.05 11.13 -15.83
C PHE A 577 -13.02 11.85 -17.19
N ALA A 578 -13.17 11.13 -18.29
CA ALA A 578 -13.08 11.73 -19.64
C ALA A 578 -14.44 12.15 -20.23
N GLY A 579 -15.56 11.73 -19.62
CA GLY A 579 -16.90 12.04 -20.09
C GLY A 579 -17.31 11.27 -21.36
N LYS A 580 -18.29 11.83 -22.10
CA LYS A 580 -18.97 11.16 -23.22
C LYS A 580 -18.34 11.42 -24.60
N GLY A 581 -17.31 12.25 -24.69
CA GLY A 581 -16.67 12.61 -25.96
C GLY A 581 -15.94 11.43 -26.62
N PRO A 582 -15.44 11.62 -27.87
CA PRO A 582 -14.57 10.64 -28.51
C PRO A 582 -13.30 10.44 -27.67
N LEU A 583 -12.81 9.19 -27.61
CA LEU A 583 -11.63 8.82 -26.86
C LEU A 583 -10.51 8.41 -27.82
N ALA A 584 -9.31 8.94 -27.55
CA ALA A 584 -8.07 8.54 -28.21
C ALA A 584 -6.93 8.57 -27.18
N ALA A 585 -5.96 7.68 -27.31
CA ALA A 585 -4.86 7.57 -26.36
C ALA A 585 -4.00 8.84 -26.27
N ASP A 586 -3.96 9.63 -27.34
CA ASP A 586 -3.22 10.89 -27.46
C ASP A 586 -4.06 12.14 -27.13
N SER A 587 -5.34 11.99 -26.76
CA SER A 587 -6.20 13.12 -26.39
C SER A 587 -5.66 13.83 -25.15
N ALA A 588 -5.94 15.13 -25.02
CA ALA A 588 -5.49 15.97 -23.90
C ALA A 588 -5.90 15.37 -22.53
N VAL A 589 -7.11 14.80 -22.43
CA VAL A 589 -7.59 14.18 -21.19
C VAL A 589 -6.78 12.92 -20.86
N MET A 590 -6.54 12.06 -21.86
CA MET A 590 -5.76 10.84 -21.63
C MET A 590 -4.31 11.15 -21.27
N LYS A 591 -3.71 12.18 -21.88
CA LYS A 591 -2.37 12.66 -21.50
C LYS A 591 -2.33 13.26 -20.09
N ALA A 592 -3.37 13.98 -19.68
CA ALA A 592 -3.46 14.56 -18.33
C ALA A 592 -3.51 13.49 -17.24
N HIS A 593 -4.16 12.34 -17.52
CA HIS A 593 -4.27 11.19 -16.60
C HIS A 593 -3.14 10.16 -16.76
N GLN A 594 -2.17 10.41 -17.66
CA GLN A 594 -0.92 9.67 -17.78
C GLN A 594 0.22 10.52 -17.20
N LYS A 595 0.80 10.09 -16.09
CA LYS A 595 1.86 10.87 -15.42
C LYS A 595 3.26 10.42 -15.79
N PHE A 596 3.42 9.17 -16.21
CA PHE A 596 4.72 8.66 -16.66
C PHE A 596 5.18 9.42 -17.91
N LEU A 597 6.47 9.81 -17.93
CA LEU A 597 7.08 10.61 -18.98
C LEU A 597 6.31 11.92 -19.29
N ALA A 598 5.83 12.58 -18.23
CA ALA A 598 5.08 13.85 -18.34
C ALA A 598 3.89 13.81 -19.33
N GLY A 599 3.15 12.70 -19.34
CA GLY A 599 1.98 12.48 -20.18
C GLY A 599 2.24 11.70 -21.48
N GLU A 600 3.51 11.42 -21.81
CA GLU A 600 3.86 10.68 -23.03
C GLU A 600 3.94 9.16 -22.82
N GLY A 601 3.63 8.65 -21.63
CA GLY A 601 3.62 7.22 -21.32
C GLY A 601 2.67 6.38 -22.18
N ASN A 602 1.65 6.98 -22.80
CA ASN A 602 0.75 6.27 -23.72
C ASN A 602 1.48 5.77 -24.98
N ALA A 603 2.52 6.48 -25.42
CA ALA A 603 3.40 6.00 -26.50
C ALA A 603 4.18 4.73 -26.07
N ARG A 604 4.53 4.59 -24.79
CA ARG A 604 5.16 3.38 -24.26
C ARG A 604 4.19 2.19 -24.27
N LEU A 605 2.92 2.42 -23.97
CA LEU A 605 1.88 1.38 -24.11
C LEU A 605 1.78 0.88 -25.55
N GLN A 606 1.73 1.81 -26.53
CA GLN A 606 1.69 1.48 -27.95
C GLN A 606 2.95 0.72 -28.38
N PHE A 607 4.14 1.18 -27.94
CA PHE A 607 5.41 0.52 -28.23
C PHE A 607 5.40 -0.98 -27.85
N TYR A 608 4.88 -1.32 -26.67
CA TYR A 608 4.81 -2.71 -26.24
C TYR A 608 3.69 -3.51 -26.94
N ILE A 609 2.58 -2.86 -27.34
CA ILE A 609 1.57 -3.50 -28.20
C ILE A 609 2.22 -3.87 -29.55
N ASP A 610 2.93 -2.94 -30.18
CA ASP A 610 3.56 -3.18 -31.49
C ASP A 610 4.62 -4.30 -31.45
N GLN A 611 5.31 -4.44 -30.30
CA GLN A 611 6.26 -5.53 -30.14
C GLN A 611 5.61 -6.92 -30.06
N ARG A 612 4.46 -7.06 -29.40
CA ARG A 612 3.95 -8.35 -28.95
C ARG A 612 2.56 -8.70 -29.44
N LEU A 613 1.71 -7.72 -29.69
CA LEU A 613 0.30 -7.93 -29.93
C LEU A 613 -0.11 -7.41 -31.32
N ARG A 614 -1.30 -7.79 -31.77
CA ARG A 614 -1.91 -7.22 -32.97
C ARG A 614 -2.25 -5.74 -32.81
N PRO A 615 -2.42 -4.97 -33.89
CA PRO A 615 -2.93 -3.61 -33.80
C PRO A 615 -4.32 -3.55 -33.18
N ALA A 616 -4.58 -2.47 -32.42
CA ALA A 616 -5.90 -2.21 -31.85
C ALA A 616 -6.91 -1.83 -32.96
N LYS A 617 -8.13 -2.32 -32.86
CA LYS A 617 -9.24 -2.03 -33.78
C LYS A 617 -9.90 -0.67 -33.51
N ASP A 618 -9.96 -0.31 -32.25
CA ASP A 618 -10.52 0.93 -31.72
C ASP A 618 -9.94 1.25 -30.33
N PHE A 619 -10.36 2.34 -29.71
CA PHE A 619 -9.85 2.72 -28.40
C PHE A 619 -10.17 1.70 -27.30
N ALA A 620 -11.36 1.08 -27.32
CA ALA A 620 -11.70 0.07 -26.31
C ALA A 620 -10.90 -1.22 -26.49
N ASP A 621 -10.54 -1.55 -27.73
CA ASP A 621 -9.62 -2.65 -28.04
C ASP A 621 -8.18 -2.29 -27.63
N PHE A 622 -7.76 -1.02 -27.75
CA PHE A 622 -6.49 -0.54 -27.20
C PHE A 622 -6.44 -0.71 -25.67
N VAL A 623 -7.49 -0.34 -24.96
CA VAL A 623 -7.61 -0.56 -23.51
C VAL A 623 -7.45 -2.05 -23.19
N TYR A 624 -8.15 -2.92 -23.89
CA TYR A 624 -8.03 -4.38 -23.74
C TYR A 624 -6.60 -4.86 -23.94
N LEU A 625 -5.97 -4.49 -25.07
CA LEU A 625 -4.61 -4.93 -25.40
C LEU A 625 -3.56 -4.44 -24.41
N THR A 626 -3.71 -3.23 -23.86
CA THR A 626 -2.81 -2.76 -22.78
C THR A 626 -2.94 -3.60 -21.53
N GLN A 627 -4.16 -3.99 -21.13
CA GLN A 627 -4.38 -4.85 -19.97
C GLN A 627 -3.89 -6.28 -20.17
N VAL A 628 -4.04 -6.83 -21.38
CA VAL A 628 -3.44 -8.13 -21.73
C VAL A 628 -1.93 -8.09 -21.60
N ASN A 629 -1.30 -7.04 -22.17
CA ASN A 629 0.15 -6.88 -22.13
C ASN A 629 0.68 -6.76 -20.71
N GLN A 630 0.00 -5.96 -19.86
CA GLN A 630 0.30 -5.86 -18.44
C GLN A 630 0.19 -7.23 -17.74
N ALA A 631 -0.92 -7.94 -17.94
CA ALA A 631 -1.19 -9.21 -17.29
C ALA A 631 -0.15 -10.27 -17.68
N GLN A 632 0.16 -10.39 -18.97
CA GLN A 632 1.14 -11.34 -19.47
C GLN A 632 2.57 -11.02 -19.01
N ALA A 633 2.97 -9.74 -18.97
CA ALA A 633 4.29 -9.33 -18.55
C ALA A 633 4.53 -9.66 -17.07
N ILE A 634 3.55 -9.36 -16.23
CA ILE A 634 3.65 -9.60 -14.77
C ILE A 634 3.46 -11.09 -14.45
N ASP A 635 2.59 -11.83 -15.18
CA ASP A 635 2.44 -13.28 -15.03
C ASP A 635 3.78 -14.01 -15.32
N LEU A 636 4.46 -13.61 -16.42
CA LEU A 636 5.78 -14.14 -16.77
C LEU A 636 6.79 -13.93 -15.64
N ALA A 637 6.92 -12.66 -15.17
CA ALA A 637 7.85 -12.28 -14.12
C ALA A 637 7.55 -12.99 -12.80
N ALA A 638 6.29 -12.96 -12.33
CA ALA A 638 5.90 -13.53 -11.04
C ALA A 638 6.09 -15.06 -11.02
N ARG A 639 5.78 -15.76 -12.12
CA ARG A 639 6.03 -17.20 -12.24
C ARG A 639 7.51 -17.51 -12.23
N HIS A 640 8.31 -16.72 -12.95
CA HIS A 640 9.76 -16.84 -12.96
C HIS A 640 10.36 -16.68 -11.56
N HIS A 641 10.00 -15.62 -10.84
CA HIS A 641 10.45 -15.41 -9.47
C HIS A 641 10.11 -16.59 -8.55
N ARG A 642 8.92 -17.18 -8.71
CA ARG A 642 8.53 -18.37 -7.96
C ARG A 642 9.33 -19.61 -8.34
N ALA A 643 9.67 -19.76 -9.63
CA ALA A 643 10.51 -20.86 -10.12
C ALA A 643 11.97 -20.72 -9.67
N CYS A 644 12.46 -19.50 -9.38
CA CYS A 644 13.81 -19.25 -8.85
C CYS A 644 13.97 -19.59 -7.35
N ARG A 645 12.91 -20.03 -6.64
CA ARG A 645 13.02 -20.46 -5.25
C ARG A 645 14.04 -21.60 -5.11
N PRO A 646 14.91 -21.67 -4.08
CA PRO A 646 14.93 -20.81 -2.87
C PRO A 646 15.76 -19.52 -2.99
N VAL A 647 16.32 -19.20 -4.15
CA VAL A 647 17.12 -17.99 -4.35
C VAL A 647 16.23 -16.76 -4.19
N THR A 648 15.14 -16.70 -4.93
CA THR A 648 14.13 -15.65 -4.81
C THR A 648 13.08 -16.06 -3.79
N MET A 649 12.85 -15.20 -2.77
CA MET A 649 11.88 -15.49 -1.69
C MET A 649 10.74 -14.49 -1.61
N GLY A 650 10.56 -13.64 -2.63
CA GLY A 650 9.42 -12.75 -2.72
C GLY A 650 9.27 -12.09 -4.07
N SER A 651 8.03 -11.72 -4.39
CA SER A 651 7.65 -11.03 -5.61
C SER A 651 6.47 -10.09 -5.31
N LEU A 652 6.77 -8.78 -5.24
CA LEU A 652 5.80 -7.71 -5.00
C LEU A 652 5.76 -6.80 -6.22
N TYR A 653 4.71 -6.89 -7.03
CA TYR A 653 4.64 -6.04 -8.20
C TYR A 653 4.23 -4.59 -7.85
N TRP A 654 4.67 -3.65 -8.64
CA TRP A 654 4.22 -2.28 -8.67
C TRP A 654 3.05 -2.18 -9.65
N GLN A 655 1.79 -1.88 -9.29
CA GLN A 655 1.30 -1.56 -7.95
C GLN A 655 -0.11 -2.13 -7.76
N LEU A 656 -0.63 -2.11 -6.52
CA LEU A 656 -1.94 -2.69 -6.21
C LEU A 656 -3.10 -1.79 -6.67
N ASN A 657 -3.04 -0.48 -6.34
CA ASN A 657 -4.14 0.47 -6.44
C ASN A 657 -3.73 1.81 -7.06
N ASP A 658 -4.70 2.68 -7.29
CA ASP A 658 -4.53 4.07 -7.73
C ASP A 658 -4.98 5.07 -6.66
N VAL A 659 -4.46 6.32 -6.73
CA VAL A 659 -4.86 7.46 -5.86
C VAL A 659 -5.89 8.37 -6.51
N TRP A 660 -6.11 8.22 -7.80
CA TRP A 660 -7.03 8.95 -8.64
C TRP A 660 -7.27 8.16 -9.93
N PRO A 661 -8.29 8.44 -10.74
CA PRO A 661 -8.48 7.76 -12.02
C PRO A 661 -7.29 7.97 -12.95
N SER A 662 -6.45 6.95 -13.13
CA SER A 662 -5.13 7.07 -13.77
C SER A 662 -4.86 5.97 -14.80
N ILE A 663 -3.90 6.25 -15.67
CA ILE A 663 -3.22 5.25 -16.50
C ILE A 663 -1.94 4.89 -15.77
N SER A 664 -1.88 3.68 -15.21
CA SER A 664 -0.87 3.32 -14.24
C SER A 664 -0.53 1.83 -14.24
N TRP A 665 0.34 1.44 -13.32
CA TRP A 665 0.70 0.03 -13.06
C TRP A 665 -0.33 -0.70 -12.17
N ALA A 666 -1.33 0.00 -11.64
CA ALA A 666 -2.31 -0.58 -10.72
C ALA A 666 -2.98 -1.83 -11.30
N SER A 667 -3.18 -2.84 -10.45
CA SER A 667 -3.98 -4.02 -10.79
C SER A 667 -5.47 -3.84 -10.46
N VAL A 668 -5.78 -2.97 -9.49
CA VAL A 668 -7.12 -2.50 -9.16
C VAL A 668 -7.16 -0.99 -9.42
N ASP A 669 -8.04 -0.54 -10.32
CA ASP A 669 -8.14 0.88 -10.67
C ASP A 669 -8.79 1.70 -9.55
N TYR A 670 -8.79 3.03 -9.69
CA TYR A 670 -9.29 3.93 -8.66
C TYR A 670 -10.74 3.66 -8.23
N ASP A 671 -11.59 3.22 -9.16
CA ASP A 671 -12.99 2.87 -8.86
C ASP A 671 -13.15 1.46 -8.22
N GLY A 672 -12.05 0.78 -7.90
CA GLY A 672 -12.04 -0.55 -7.33
C GLY A 672 -12.28 -1.68 -8.33
N ARG A 673 -12.17 -1.40 -9.64
CA ARG A 673 -12.33 -2.42 -10.69
C ARG A 673 -11.03 -3.18 -10.91
N TRP A 674 -11.14 -4.49 -11.00
CA TRP A 674 -10.01 -5.35 -11.30
C TRP A 674 -9.63 -5.25 -12.77
N LYS A 675 -8.39 -4.91 -13.06
CA LYS A 675 -7.80 -5.08 -14.38
C LYS A 675 -7.40 -6.53 -14.61
N LEU A 676 -7.09 -6.93 -15.85
CA LEU A 676 -6.75 -8.33 -16.17
C LEU A 676 -5.58 -8.85 -15.33
N LEU A 677 -4.63 -7.99 -14.98
CA LEU A 677 -3.53 -8.34 -14.06
C LEU A 677 -4.01 -8.88 -12.73
N HIS A 678 -5.05 -8.30 -12.12
CA HIS A 678 -5.52 -8.74 -10.81
C HIS A 678 -6.13 -10.14 -10.87
N TYR A 679 -6.86 -10.47 -11.95
CA TYR A 679 -7.35 -11.84 -12.19
C TYR A 679 -6.20 -12.83 -12.47
N ALA A 680 -5.16 -12.40 -13.20
CA ALA A 680 -3.98 -13.22 -13.46
C ALA A 680 -3.22 -13.53 -12.15
N ALA A 681 -3.19 -12.56 -11.18
CA ALA A 681 -2.54 -12.74 -9.89
C ALA A 681 -3.10 -13.94 -9.12
N ARG A 682 -4.40 -14.20 -9.17
CA ARG A 682 -5.02 -15.41 -8.59
C ARG A 682 -4.36 -16.69 -9.10
N ARG A 683 -3.93 -16.71 -10.37
CA ARG A 683 -3.34 -17.87 -11.04
C ARG A 683 -1.85 -17.97 -10.74
N PHE A 684 -1.09 -16.92 -10.94
CA PHE A 684 0.35 -16.99 -10.72
C PHE A 684 0.76 -17.03 -9.23
N PHE A 685 -0.11 -16.59 -8.32
CA PHE A 685 0.09 -16.70 -6.87
C PHE A 685 -0.62 -17.91 -6.23
N ALA A 686 -1.21 -18.81 -7.02
CA ALA A 686 -1.80 -20.04 -6.49
C ALA A 686 -0.78 -20.83 -5.65
N ALA A 687 -1.23 -21.45 -4.55
CA ALA A 687 -0.33 -22.14 -3.61
C ALA A 687 0.46 -23.29 -4.28
N GLN A 688 -0.15 -23.96 -5.23
CA GLN A 688 0.48 -25.02 -6.05
C GLN A 688 0.37 -24.61 -7.52
N ALA A 689 1.49 -24.55 -8.20
CA ALA A 689 1.53 -24.07 -9.58
C ALA A 689 2.52 -24.86 -10.43
N ILE A 690 2.22 -24.94 -11.73
CA ILE A 690 3.19 -25.29 -12.77
C ILE A 690 3.66 -24.00 -13.44
N VAL A 691 4.96 -23.90 -13.61
CA VAL A 691 5.62 -22.84 -14.39
C VAL A 691 6.22 -23.49 -15.60
N ALA A 692 5.94 -22.98 -16.78
CA ALA A 692 6.53 -23.45 -18.02
C ALA A 692 7.05 -22.24 -18.79
N GLU A 693 8.36 -22.16 -18.94
CA GLU A 693 9.09 -21.03 -19.53
C GLU A 693 9.79 -21.46 -20.80
N HIS A 694 9.48 -20.82 -21.91
CA HIS A 694 10.19 -20.99 -23.17
C HIS A 694 11.28 -19.92 -23.28
N LYS A 695 12.53 -20.36 -23.41
CA LYS A 695 13.69 -19.51 -23.60
C LYS A 695 14.77 -20.27 -24.35
N ASP A 696 15.48 -19.59 -25.25
CA ASP A 696 16.63 -20.12 -25.99
C ASP A 696 16.36 -21.49 -26.67
N GLY A 697 15.16 -21.64 -27.25
CA GLY A 697 14.76 -22.85 -27.97
C GLY A 697 14.48 -24.07 -27.07
N ALA A 698 14.18 -23.86 -25.81
CA ALA A 698 13.79 -24.91 -24.86
C ALA A 698 12.68 -24.45 -23.93
N THR A 699 11.85 -25.42 -23.51
CA THR A 699 10.81 -25.21 -22.49
C THR A 699 11.24 -25.86 -21.17
N ARG A 700 11.39 -25.03 -20.12
CA ARG A 700 11.65 -25.49 -18.76
C ARG A 700 10.34 -25.60 -18.00
N VAL A 701 10.10 -26.74 -17.36
CA VAL A 701 8.90 -27.00 -16.54
C VAL A 701 9.32 -27.11 -15.09
N THR A 702 8.76 -26.25 -14.24
CA THR A 702 9.02 -26.21 -12.81
C THR A 702 7.71 -26.34 -12.04
N LEU A 703 7.69 -27.21 -11.04
CA LEU A 703 6.57 -27.37 -10.11
C LEU A 703 6.85 -26.58 -8.85
N VAL A 704 5.89 -25.78 -8.41
CA VAL A 704 6.00 -24.88 -7.24
C VAL A 704 4.96 -25.26 -6.19
N SER A 705 5.36 -25.29 -4.93
CA SER A 705 4.49 -25.58 -3.80
C SER A 705 4.77 -24.67 -2.61
N ASP A 706 3.71 -24.03 -2.10
CA ASP A 706 3.71 -23.31 -0.82
C ASP A 706 3.15 -24.19 0.33
N ALA A 707 2.75 -25.42 0.05
CA ALA A 707 2.28 -26.35 1.07
C ALA A 707 3.43 -26.71 2.04
N THR A 708 3.10 -26.90 3.31
CA THR A 708 4.05 -27.30 4.37
C THR A 708 4.23 -28.79 4.47
N THR A 709 3.50 -29.59 3.70
CA THR A 709 3.56 -31.04 3.64
C THR A 709 3.72 -31.52 2.20
N PRO A 710 4.37 -32.68 1.99
CA PRO A 710 4.47 -33.29 0.66
C PRO A 710 3.09 -33.55 0.05
N THR A 711 2.90 -33.24 -1.22
CA THR A 711 1.62 -33.42 -1.89
C THR A 711 1.82 -34.28 -3.16
N PRO A 712 1.17 -35.48 -3.23
CA PRO A 712 1.15 -36.26 -4.47
C PRO A 712 0.47 -35.48 -5.60
N ALA A 713 1.10 -35.45 -6.77
CA ALA A 713 0.64 -34.70 -7.93
C ALA A 713 0.98 -35.47 -9.24
N ARG A 714 0.44 -35.01 -10.34
CA ARG A 714 0.94 -35.32 -11.69
C ARG A 714 0.94 -34.05 -12.52
N TRP A 715 1.88 -33.96 -13.42
CA TRP A 715 1.94 -32.89 -14.40
C TRP A 715 1.80 -33.46 -15.81
N ARG A 716 1.21 -32.66 -16.69
CA ARG A 716 0.98 -32.99 -18.07
C ARG A 716 1.39 -31.84 -18.96
N LEU A 717 2.11 -32.16 -20.02
CA LEU A 717 2.50 -31.22 -21.08
C LEU A 717 1.94 -31.75 -22.40
N THR A 718 1.03 -31.00 -23.02
CA THR A 718 0.35 -31.41 -24.26
C THR A 718 0.64 -30.37 -25.32
N VAL A 719 1.23 -30.81 -26.45
CA VAL A 719 1.39 -29.95 -27.64
C VAL A 719 0.15 -30.10 -28.51
N ARG A 720 -0.37 -28.96 -28.94
CA ARG A 720 -1.55 -28.91 -29.82
C ARG A 720 -1.28 -28.03 -31.04
N ASP A 721 -1.96 -28.31 -32.13
CA ASP A 721 -2.08 -27.37 -33.24
C ASP A 721 -3.16 -26.33 -32.94
N MET A 722 -3.28 -25.28 -33.76
CA MET A 722 -4.27 -24.23 -33.61
C MET A 722 -5.73 -24.69 -33.79
N ALA A 723 -5.95 -25.86 -34.42
CA ALA A 723 -7.28 -26.49 -34.53
C ALA A 723 -7.64 -27.30 -33.26
N GLY A 724 -6.66 -27.50 -32.38
CA GLY A 724 -6.84 -28.19 -31.09
C GLY A 724 -6.48 -29.68 -31.12
N ALA A 725 -6.02 -30.23 -32.28
CA ALA A 725 -5.55 -31.60 -32.36
C ALA A 725 -4.31 -31.78 -31.45
N VAL A 726 -4.27 -32.90 -30.74
CA VAL A 726 -3.13 -33.28 -29.91
C VAL A 726 -2.03 -33.83 -30.77
N LEU A 727 -0.86 -33.19 -30.80
CA LEU A 727 0.34 -33.60 -31.52
C LEU A 727 1.23 -34.54 -30.68
N SER A 728 1.38 -34.18 -29.40
CA SER A 728 2.12 -35.01 -28.45
C SER A 728 1.59 -34.77 -27.02
N THR A 729 1.79 -35.74 -26.13
CA THR A 729 1.48 -35.63 -24.70
C THR A 729 2.56 -36.32 -23.88
N ARG A 730 3.01 -35.65 -22.85
CA ARG A 730 3.85 -36.20 -21.79
C ARG A 730 3.12 -36.01 -20.47
N GLU A 731 2.97 -37.05 -19.69
CA GLU A 731 2.35 -37.04 -18.38
C GLU A 731 3.20 -37.84 -17.41
N GLU A 732 3.50 -37.30 -16.24
CA GLU A 732 4.31 -37.97 -15.23
C GLU A 732 3.77 -37.70 -13.83
N ALA A 733 3.88 -38.71 -12.96
CA ALA A 733 3.64 -38.55 -11.54
C ALA A 733 4.78 -37.74 -10.87
N ALA A 734 4.42 -36.91 -9.90
CA ALA A 734 5.38 -36.14 -9.13
C ALA A 734 4.94 -36.06 -7.67
N THR A 735 5.87 -35.74 -6.78
CA THR A 735 5.56 -35.30 -5.43
C THR A 735 6.01 -33.86 -5.28
N LEU A 736 5.08 -32.95 -4.99
CA LEU A 736 5.42 -31.58 -4.65
C LEU A 736 6.07 -31.59 -3.26
N ALA A 737 7.35 -31.27 -3.20
CA ALA A 737 8.03 -31.13 -1.93
C ALA A 737 7.49 -29.89 -1.18
N PRO A 738 7.54 -29.88 0.16
CA PRO A 738 7.09 -28.73 0.95
C PRO A 738 7.89 -27.47 0.61
N LEU A 739 7.20 -26.34 0.50
CA LEU A 739 7.80 -24.99 0.40
C LEU A 739 8.89 -24.91 -0.70
N SER A 740 8.65 -25.48 -1.87
CA SER A 740 9.68 -25.71 -2.88
C SER A 740 9.32 -25.22 -4.28
N ALA A 741 10.34 -25.08 -5.10
CA ALA A 741 10.25 -25.09 -6.55
C ALA A 741 11.23 -26.15 -7.10
N ALA A 742 10.76 -27.02 -7.99
CA ALA A 742 11.56 -28.11 -8.56
C ALA A 742 11.38 -28.17 -10.07
N THR A 743 12.45 -27.99 -10.82
CA THR A 743 12.44 -28.24 -12.29
C THR A 743 12.35 -29.73 -12.55
N VAL A 744 11.29 -30.15 -13.23
CA VAL A 744 10.99 -31.57 -13.55
C VAL A 744 11.33 -31.92 -14.98
N ALA A 745 11.43 -30.94 -15.88
CA ALA A 745 11.83 -31.16 -17.26
C ALA A 745 12.44 -29.89 -17.87
N THR A 746 13.39 -30.06 -18.77
CA THR A 746 13.87 -29.05 -19.71
C THR A 746 13.89 -29.72 -21.09
N LEU A 747 13.04 -29.28 -22.00
CA LEU A 747 12.76 -29.92 -23.25
C LEU A 747 13.14 -28.99 -24.42
N PRO A 748 14.14 -29.35 -25.24
CA PRO A 748 14.41 -28.63 -26.50
C PRO A 748 13.18 -28.62 -27.39
N ASP A 749 13.00 -27.59 -28.21
CA ASP A 749 11.86 -27.44 -29.11
C ASP A 749 11.70 -28.63 -30.05
N ALA A 750 12.79 -29.16 -30.59
CA ALA A 750 12.77 -30.34 -31.44
C ALA A 750 12.20 -31.58 -30.71
N THR A 751 12.43 -31.68 -29.39
CA THR A 751 11.90 -32.79 -28.58
C THR A 751 10.44 -32.57 -28.21
N LEU A 752 10.07 -31.33 -27.85
CA LEU A 752 8.72 -31.03 -27.38
C LEU A 752 7.73 -30.89 -28.54
N PHE A 753 8.07 -30.08 -29.51
CA PHE A 753 7.19 -29.70 -30.62
C PHE A 753 7.42 -30.53 -31.91
N GLY A 754 8.56 -31.23 -32.03
CA GLY A 754 8.94 -31.94 -33.24
C GLY A 754 8.98 -30.98 -34.44
N ASP A 755 8.34 -31.38 -35.54
CA ASP A 755 8.27 -30.57 -36.76
C ASP A 755 7.11 -29.56 -36.78
N ALA A 756 6.37 -29.40 -35.68
CA ALA A 756 5.23 -28.50 -35.62
C ALA A 756 5.69 -27.03 -35.78
N ALA A 757 5.11 -26.35 -36.76
CA ALA A 757 5.45 -24.95 -37.06
C ALA A 757 5.18 -24.04 -35.84
N PRO A 758 6.11 -23.13 -35.47
CA PRO A 758 5.95 -22.28 -34.30
C PRO A 758 4.65 -21.44 -34.27
N ALA A 759 4.25 -20.91 -35.42
CA ALA A 759 3.02 -20.11 -35.53
C ALA A 759 1.73 -20.94 -35.48
N GLN A 760 1.81 -22.26 -35.67
CA GLN A 760 0.66 -23.16 -35.81
C GLN A 760 0.49 -24.12 -34.63
N SER A 761 1.31 -23.98 -33.59
CA SER A 761 1.28 -24.87 -32.41
C SER A 761 1.61 -24.18 -31.13
N TYR A 762 1.08 -24.74 -30.05
CA TYR A 762 1.32 -24.28 -28.68
C TYR A 762 1.38 -25.50 -27.75
N ALA A 763 2.00 -25.31 -26.58
CA ALA A 763 1.95 -26.32 -25.53
C ALA A 763 1.08 -25.89 -24.37
N VAL A 764 0.46 -26.87 -23.71
CA VAL A 764 -0.35 -26.65 -22.49
C VAL A 764 0.29 -27.44 -21.36
N ALA A 765 0.80 -26.73 -20.36
CA ALA A 765 1.33 -27.32 -19.14
C ALA A 765 0.26 -27.30 -18.06
N GLU A 766 -0.05 -28.45 -17.47
CA GLU A 766 -1.10 -28.58 -16.44
C GLU A 766 -0.55 -29.33 -15.23
N LEU A 767 -0.97 -28.91 -14.03
CA LEU A 767 -0.68 -29.59 -12.76
C LEU A 767 -1.98 -30.07 -12.14
N PHE A 768 -1.98 -31.33 -11.69
CA PHE A 768 -3.12 -31.97 -11.05
C PHE A 768 -2.72 -32.44 -9.64
N VAL A 769 -3.63 -32.25 -8.70
CA VAL A 769 -3.59 -32.83 -7.35
C VAL A 769 -4.85 -33.68 -7.20
N GLY A 770 -4.67 -35.00 -7.10
CA GLY A 770 -5.75 -35.92 -7.41
C GLY A 770 -6.26 -35.69 -8.83
N ASP A 771 -7.58 -35.66 -9.01
CA ASP A 771 -8.20 -35.41 -10.31
C ASP A 771 -8.43 -33.91 -10.62
N ARG A 772 -8.13 -33.04 -9.65
CA ARG A 772 -8.35 -31.61 -9.82
C ARG A 772 -7.17 -30.94 -10.48
N ARG A 773 -7.38 -30.28 -11.62
CA ARG A 773 -6.41 -29.35 -12.21
C ARG A 773 -6.27 -28.13 -11.29
N VAL A 774 -5.08 -27.92 -10.73
CA VAL A 774 -4.78 -26.81 -9.82
C VAL A 774 -4.06 -25.65 -10.51
N SER A 775 -3.39 -25.91 -11.64
CA SER A 775 -2.67 -24.90 -12.41
C SER A 775 -2.60 -25.25 -13.89
N ARG A 776 -2.60 -24.26 -14.76
CA ARG A 776 -2.39 -24.37 -16.21
C ARG A 776 -1.62 -23.15 -16.70
N VAL A 777 -0.71 -23.39 -17.66
CA VAL A 777 0.04 -22.37 -18.41
C VAL A 777 0.07 -22.78 -19.87
N LEU A 778 -0.14 -21.83 -20.78
CA LEU A 778 0.10 -22.04 -22.21
C LEU A 778 1.51 -21.53 -22.53
N VAL A 779 2.20 -22.26 -23.39
CA VAL A 779 3.57 -21.98 -23.85
C VAL A 779 3.56 -21.76 -25.34
N ASP A 780 3.89 -20.53 -25.72
CA ASP A 780 4.03 -20.12 -27.11
C ASP A 780 5.53 -19.95 -27.42
N ARG A 781 5.92 -20.26 -28.68
CA ARG A 781 7.30 -20.05 -29.16
C ARG A 781 7.51 -18.71 -29.85
N LEU A 782 6.42 -17.97 -30.08
CA LEU A 782 6.40 -16.66 -30.77
C LEU A 782 5.56 -15.68 -29.98
N ALA A 783 5.74 -14.39 -30.23
CA ALA A 783 4.84 -13.36 -29.72
C ALA A 783 3.41 -13.60 -30.26
N PRO A 784 2.36 -13.25 -29.48
CA PRO A 784 0.97 -13.49 -29.88
C PRO A 784 0.60 -12.93 -31.26
N LYS A 785 1.22 -11.82 -31.69
CA LYS A 785 0.98 -11.24 -33.04
C LYS A 785 1.42 -12.13 -34.18
N ASP A 786 2.41 -12.98 -33.96
CA ASP A 786 3.04 -13.84 -34.92
C ASP A 786 2.45 -15.28 -34.92
N MET A 787 1.52 -15.51 -33.95
CA MET A 787 0.76 -16.77 -33.89
C MET A 787 -0.43 -16.75 -34.85
N ALA A 788 -0.76 -17.87 -35.44
CA ALA A 788 -1.92 -18.03 -36.32
C ALA A 788 -3.21 -18.28 -35.49
N LEU A 789 -3.53 -17.38 -34.60
CA LEU A 789 -4.69 -17.51 -33.70
C LEU A 789 -6.00 -17.55 -34.52
N PRO A 790 -6.81 -18.63 -34.36
CA PRO A 790 -8.08 -18.75 -35.08
C PRO A 790 -9.15 -17.84 -34.51
N ASP A 791 -10.25 -17.61 -35.26
CA ASP A 791 -11.49 -17.10 -34.66
C ASP A 791 -11.95 -18.10 -33.57
N PRO A 792 -12.03 -17.68 -32.31
CA PRO A 792 -12.35 -18.57 -31.19
C PRO A 792 -13.79 -19.12 -31.26
N GLY A 793 -14.70 -18.47 -32.01
CA GLY A 793 -16.10 -18.88 -32.13
C GLY A 793 -16.80 -19.03 -30.80
N ILE A 794 -16.63 -18.05 -29.91
CA ILE A 794 -17.20 -18.08 -28.55
C ILE A 794 -18.72 -17.95 -28.59
N VAL A 795 -19.40 -18.92 -27.96
CA VAL A 795 -20.84 -18.89 -27.72
C VAL A 795 -21.08 -18.62 -26.24
N THR A 796 -22.04 -17.73 -25.94
CA THR A 796 -22.41 -17.38 -24.55
C THR A 796 -23.83 -17.85 -24.22
N THR A 797 -23.97 -18.48 -23.05
CA THR A 797 -25.29 -18.88 -22.50
C THR A 797 -25.45 -18.28 -21.12
N TRP A 798 -26.56 -17.57 -20.88
CA TRP A 798 -26.87 -16.94 -19.61
C TRP A 798 -27.83 -17.77 -18.78
N SER A 799 -27.55 -17.90 -17.48
CA SER A 799 -28.42 -18.48 -16.46
C SER A 799 -28.36 -17.62 -15.20
N GLY A 800 -29.42 -16.83 -14.96
CA GLY A 800 -29.42 -15.84 -13.85
C GLY A 800 -28.22 -14.88 -13.95
N ASP A 801 -27.50 -14.71 -12.85
CA ASP A 801 -26.28 -13.90 -12.74
C ASP A 801 -25.02 -14.70 -13.08
N SER A 802 -25.10 -15.55 -14.11
CA SER A 802 -23.95 -16.31 -14.61
C SER A 802 -23.99 -16.37 -16.14
N VAL A 803 -22.82 -16.22 -16.73
CA VAL A 803 -22.59 -16.43 -18.17
C VAL A 803 -21.62 -17.59 -18.37
N THR A 804 -22.00 -18.56 -19.20
CA THR A 804 -21.12 -19.65 -19.64
C THR A 804 -20.61 -19.28 -21.03
N LEU A 805 -19.28 -19.30 -21.17
CA LEU A 805 -18.60 -19.13 -22.45
C LEU A 805 -18.09 -20.49 -22.91
N THR A 806 -18.35 -20.85 -24.16
CA THR A 806 -17.84 -22.06 -24.80
C THR A 806 -17.05 -21.64 -26.05
N ALA A 807 -15.78 -22.00 -26.13
CA ALA A 807 -14.95 -21.70 -27.29
C ALA A 807 -14.93 -22.91 -28.28
N ARG A 808 -15.18 -22.65 -29.56
CA ARG A 808 -15.04 -23.67 -30.61
C ARG A 808 -13.57 -23.94 -30.92
N ASN A 809 -12.76 -22.90 -31.00
CA ASN A 809 -11.33 -22.94 -31.25
C ASN A 809 -10.58 -22.29 -30.05
N LEU A 810 -9.24 -22.31 -30.09
CA LEU A 810 -8.41 -21.67 -29.07
C LEU A 810 -8.78 -20.19 -28.90
N ALA A 811 -9.18 -19.80 -27.68
CA ALA A 811 -9.41 -18.42 -27.29
C ALA A 811 -8.36 -17.99 -26.27
N ARG A 812 -7.56 -16.96 -26.59
CA ARG A 812 -6.50 -16.42 -25.73
C ARG A 812 -6.95 -15.13 -25.07
N ASP A 813 -6.63 -15.01 -23.80
CA ASP A 813 -6.84 -13.81 -22.96
C ASP A 813 -8.27 -13.28 -23.06
N VAL A 814 -9.25 -14.17 -22.89
CA VAL A 814 -10.68 -13.83 -23.01
C VAL A 814 -11.05 -12.79 -21.95
N MET A 815 -11.45 -11.61 -22.39
CA MET A 815 -11.95 -10.54 -21.53
C MET A 815 -13.47 -10.40 -21.65
N LEU A 816 -14.15 -10.45 -20.52
CA LEU A 816 -15.52 -10.00 -20.35
C LEU A 816 -15.48 -8.49 -20.09
N ASP A 817 -15.54 -7.70 -21.17
CA ASP A 817 -15.58 -6.23 -21.10
C ASP A 817 -17.02 -5.79 -20.86
N VAL A 818 -17.32 -5.34 -19.66
CA VAL A 818 -18.66 -4.88 -19.26
C VAL A 818 -18.93 -3.43 -19.68
N GLY A 819 -17.98 -2.78 -20.36
CA GLY A 819 -18.13 -1.40 -20.85
C GLY A 819 -18.35 -0.40 -19.73
N ALA A 820 -19.46 0.35 -19.81
CA ALA A 820 -19.83 1.35 -18.79
C ALA A 820 -20.64 0.79 -17.61
N PHE A 821 -20.85 -0.53 -17.54
CA PHE A 821 -21.60 -1.14 -16.43
C PHE A 821 -20.83 -0.99 -15.10
N THR A 822 -21.51 -0.47 -14.07
CA THR A 822 -20.92 -0.19 -12.75
C THR A 822 -21.46 -1.06 -11.63
N GLY A 823 -22.49 -1.90 -11.91
CA GLY A 823 -23.19 -2.70 -10.91
C GLY A 823 -22.49 -3.99 -10.46
N GLY A 824 -21.21 -4.17 -10.79
CA GLY A 824 -20.41 -5.32 -10.41
C GLY A 824 -19.36 -5.64 -11.47
N GLN A 825 -18.54 -6.67 -11.19
CA GLN A 825 -17.49 -7.15 -12.09
C GLN A 825 -17.54 -8.67 -12.23
N PRO A 826 -16.95 -9.26 -13.29
CA PRO A 826 -16.89 -10.69 -13.46
C PRO A 826 -16.18 -11.39 -12.30
N SER A 827 -16.63 -12.57 -11.89
CA SER A 827 -15.94 -13.37 -10.87
C SER A 827 -14.60 -13.94 -11.35
N ASP A 828 -14.40 -14.03 -12.68
CA ASP A 828 -13.13 -14.36 -13.33
C ASP A 828 -13.01 -13.66 -14.69
N ASN A 829 -11.78 -13.39 -15.14
CA ASN A 829 -11.51 -12.67 -16.38
C ASN A 829 -10.08 -12.94 -16.86
N GLY A 830 -9.75 -12.58 -18.11
CA GLY A 830 -8.42 -12.75 -18.66
C GLY A 830 -7.93 -14.20 -18.64
N PHE A 831 -8.73 -15.13 -19.12
CA PHE A 831 -8.41 -16.56 -19.15
C PHE A 831 -8.36 -17.09 -20.59
N ASP A 832 -7.69 -18.24 -20.76
CA ASP A 832 -7.66 -18.98 -22.02
C ASP A 832 -8.69 -20.09 -22.02
N LEU A 833 -9.33 -20.33 -23.16
CA LEU A 833 -10.18 -21.49 -23.40
C LEU A 833 -9.59 -22.33 -24.52
N LEU A 834 -9.36 -23.62 -24.23
CA LEU A 834 -8.99 -24.61 -25.26
C LEU A 834 -10.19 -24.92 -26.15
N PRO A 835 -9.97 -25.46 -27.35
CA PRO A 835 -11.05 -25.88 -28.23
C PRO A 835 -12.02 -26.85 -27.56
N GLY A 836 -13.33 -26.50 -27.58
CA GLY A 836 -14.41 -27.21 -26.89
C GLY A 836 -14.54 -26.97 -25.40
N GLU A 837 -13.65 -26.15 -24.79
CA GLU A 837 -13.71 -25.86 -23.36
C GLU A 837 -14.80 -24.81 -23.01
N SER A 838 -15.43 -24.98 -21.86
CA SER A 838 -16.43 -24.05 -21.33
C SER A 838 -16.00 -23.56 -19.95
N VAL A 839 -16.30 -22.27 -19.66
CA VAL A 839 -16.16 -21.66 -18.35
C VAL A 839 -17.44 -20.93 -17.97
N THR A 840 -17.86 -21.02 -16.71
CA THR A 840 -18.97 -20.26 -16.19
C THR A 840 -18.47 -19.16 -15.24
N VAL A 841 -18.81 -17.92 -15.55
CA VAL A 841 -18.42 -16.72 -14.79
C VAL A 841 -19.66 -16.11 -14.17
N ARG A 842 -19.63 -15.82 -12.86
CA ARG A 842 -20.66 -15.01 -12.21
C ARG A 842 -20.51 -13.56 -12.66
N LEU A 843 -21.60 -13.00 -13.18
CA LEU A 843 -21.67 -11.62 -13.63
C LEU A 843 -23.14 -11.19 -13.56
N PRO A 844 -23.49 -10.06 -12.92
CA PRO A 844 -24.89 -9.62 -12.84
C PRO A 844 -25.56 -9.59 -14.21
N ALA A 845 -26.77 -10.15 -14.31
CA ALA A 845 -27.52 -10.25 -15.58
C ALA A 845 -27.71 -8.89 -16.27
N ALA A 846 -27.74 -7.80 -15.51
CA ALA A 846 -27.82 -6.43 -16.04
C ALA A 846 -26.63 -6.05 -16.93
N ALA A 847 -25.45 -6.64 -16.71
CA ALA A 847 -24.28 -6.42 -17.55
C ALA A 847 -24.43 -6.99 -18.97
N ARG A 848 -25.38 -7.91 -19.21
CA ARG A 848 -25.60 -8.56 -20.53
C ARG A 848 -25.78 -7.54 -21.66
N LYS A 849 -26.37 -6.36 -21.35
CA LYS A 849 -26.65 -5.32 -22.35
C LYS A 849 -25.39 -4.60 -22.86
N THR A 850 -24.34 -4.57 -22.06
CA THR A 850 -23.10 -3.83 -22.34
C THR A 850 -21.90 -4.77 -22.52
N LEU A 851 -22.06 -6.07 -22.22
CA LEU A 851 -21.00 -7.06 -22.30
C LEU A 851 -20.49 -7.22 -23.73
N THR A 852 -19.19 -7.06 -23.91
CA THR A 852 -18.45 -7.39 -25.11
C THR A 852 -17.39 -8.44 -24.75
N ILE A 853 -17.29 -9.52 -25.53
CA ILE A 853 -16.22 -10.50 -25.37
C ILE A 853 -15.06 -10.10 -26.27
N ARG A 854 -13.88 -9.92 -25.67
CA ARG A 854 -12.64 -9.60 -26.39
C ARG A 854 -11.66 -10.75 -26.28
N THR A 855 -10.88 -10.97 -27.36
CA THR A 855 -9.83 -11.98 -27.42
C THR A 855 -8.65 -11.47 -28.25
N LEU A 856 -7.50 -12.16 -28.17
CA LEU A 856 -6.34 -11.81 -29.01
C LEU A 856 -6.50 -12.17 -30.48
N ALA A 857 -7.50 -12.93 -30.87
CA ALA A 857 -7.76 -13.25 -32.27
C ALA A 857 -7.97 -11.97 -33.12
N ARG A 858 -7.55 -12.03 -34.41
CA ARG A 858 -7.63 -10.91 -35.37
C ARG A 858 -9.06 -10.53 -35.74
#